data_10194185f3595c37c400538487eb9513
#
_entry.id   10194185f3595c37c400538487eb9513
#
_cell.length_a   1.000
_cell.length_b   1.000
_cell.length_c   1.000
_cell.angle_alpha   90.00
_cell.angle_beta   90.00
_cell.angle_gamma   90.00
#
_symmetry.space_group_name_H-M   'P 1'
#
loop_
_entity.id
_entity.type
_entity.pdbx_description
1 polymer ?
#
loop_
_entity_poly.entity_id
_entity_poly.type
_entity_poly.pdbx_seq_one_letter_code
_entity_poly.pdbx_strand_id
1 'polypeptide(L)'
;TGVERELGISKEKMNQALYILEMEGYPIYGGGVPQVTNPGKQTNIKVLCPPGTEHKEIYNFENVHSVRDYVSHDDGETFDKFVYPKSMDSSRLKIRYAEDGGIQKDGVIEIRRGVDDLSLGDSHYAQVRILVDGNRYLKGMAVYSDDLPDGVDVMFNTNKKKGTPTSDVLKKVKDDPDNPFGSLIKAGGQSYYIDADGKRQLSLINKRAEEGDWGEWADKLPSQFLSKQSLSLVNKQLNLAASDKMAEFDEICSLTNPTVKKSLLKSFADDCDSAAVHLQAAALPRQKYQVILPITSMKDNEVYAPNYKNGETVALVRYPHGGTFEIPILTVNNKQAEARRILGNTPKDAIGINSKVAERLSGADFDGDTVMVIPCNSGKSKVKITSTPPLKGLEGFDPKLEYGGKPAGTFKPMKNTQKEMGVISNLITDMTLKGATQDELARAVRHSMVVIDAEKHKLDYKQSEIDNGISSLKKKYQGTVDEDGRYHEGASTLISRAKSETSVTKRQGSPKIDEKTGEYIWKDVDDPVYVDKRTGKVKERTQPSTKMAEAKDAYTLVSEADTPVERAYANYANKMKALGNQARLEILSTGKVPYSATAKEAYQAEVDSLNAKLNVALKNAPRERQAQTMANAVVAAKKQ
;
A
#
# COMPACT_ATOMS: atom_id res chain seq x y z
N THR A 1 -11.91 -12.17 -24.12
CA THR A 1 -11.54 -10.78 -24.48
C THR A 1 -12.27 -9.78 -23.59
N GLY A 2 -11.93 -8.50 -23.66
CA GLY A 2 -12.59 -7.44 -22.88
C GLY A 2 -14.08 -7.38 -23.15
N VAL A 3 -14.50 -7.38 -24.40
CA VAL A 3 -15.91 -7.32 -24.80
C VAL A 3 -16.71 -8.54 -24.35
N GLU A 4 -16.17 -9.77 -24.46
CA GLU A 4 -16.82 -10.99 -23.94
C GLU A 4 -17.09 -10.88 -22.44
N ARG A 5 -16.14 -10.32 -21.70
CA ARG A 5 -16.24 -10.13 -20.25
C ARG A 5 -17.27 -9.06 -19.88
N GLU A 6 -17.27 -7.97 -20.63
CA GLU A 6 -18.16 -6.82 -20.40
C GLU A 6 -19.63 -7.15 -20.77
N LEU A 7 -19.83 -7.90 -21.86
CA LEU A 7 -21.18 -8.34 -22.27
C LEU A 7 -21.64 -9.63 -21.59
N GLY A 8 -20.78 -10.32 -20.86
CA GLY A 8 -21.10 -11.58 -20.18
C GLY A 8 -21.49 -12.72 -21.13
N ILE A 9 -20.96 -12.73 -22.37
CA ILE A 9 -21.28 -13.74 -23.39
C ILE A 9 -20.08 -14.66 -23.63
N SER A 10 -20.37 -15.89 -24.09
CA SER A 10 -19.30 -16.83 -24.43
C SER A 10 -18.59 -16.42 -25.72
N LYS A 11 -17.38 -16.93 -25.92
CA LYS A 11 -16.58 -16.70 -27.14
C LYS A 11 -17.31 -17.18 -28.40
N GLU A 12 -18.05 -18.30 -28.31
CA GLU A 12 -18.83 -18.84 -29.41
C GLU A 12 -19.96 -17.88 -29.80
N LYS A 13 -20.72 -17.38 -28.82
CA LYS A 13 -21.76 -16.38 -29.05
C LYS A 13 -21.21 -15.08 -29.63
N MET A 14 -20.07 -14.64 -29.14
CA MET A 14 -19.37 -13.47 -29.70
C MET A 14 -19.00 -13.68 -31.16
N ASN A 15 -18.43 -14.83 -31.51
CA ASN A 15 -18.04 -15.13 -32.89
C ASN A 15 -19.26 -15.24 -33.81
N GLN A 16 -20.38 -15.82 -33.34
CA GLN A 16 -21.65 -15.87 -34.07
C GLN A 16 -22.21 -14.47 -34.33
N ALA A 17 -22.21 -13.60 -33.31
CA ALA A 17 -22.67 -12.22 -33.44
C ALA A 17 -21.82 -11.43 -34.43
N LEU A 18 -20.49 -11.56 -34.35
CA LEU A 18 -19.57 -10.91 -35.29
C LEU A 18 -19.80 -11.39 -36.74
N TYR A 19 -20.03 -12.71 -36.94
CA TYR A 19 -20.33 -13.26 -38.27
C TYR A 19 -21.64 -12.68 -38.85
N ILE A 20 -22.68 -12.58 -38.02
CA ILE A 20 -23.98 -12.00 -38.45
C ILE A 20 -23.80 -10.53 -38.82
N LEU A 21 -23.11 -9.76 -38.00
CA LEU A 21 -22.84 -8.33 -38.26
C LEU A 21 -22.03 -8.13 -39.53
N GLU A 22 -21.02 -8.97 -39.78
CA GLU A 22 -20.23 -8.93 -41.00
C GLU A 22 -21.09 -9.21 -42.26
N MET A 23 -22.03 -10.18 -42.17
CA MET A 23 -23.00 -10.47 -43.24
C MET A 23 -24.00 -9.33 -43.45
N GLU A 24 -24.31 -8.55 -42.41
CA GLU A 24 -25.15 -7.34 -42.47
C GLU A 24 -24.40 -6.08 -42.96
N GLY A 25 -23.14 -6.22 -43.32
CA GLY A 25 -22.33 -5.14 -43.90
C GLY A 25 -21.54 -4.31 -42.89
N TYR A 26 -21.38 -4.76 -41.67
CA TYR A 26 -20.51 -4.16 -40.68
C TYR A 26 -19.08 -4.74 -40.81
N PRO A 27 -18.12 -4.01 -41.36
CA PRO A 27 -16.79 -4.56 -41.58
C PRO A 27 -16.08 -4.81 -40.25
N ILE A 28 -15.36 -5.94 -40.18
CA ILE A 28 -14.52 -6.31 -39.05
C ILE A 28 -13.08 -6.30 -39.51
N TYR A 29 -12.31 -5.33 -39.00
CA TYR A 29 -10.90 -5.21 -39.31
C TYR A 29 -10.04 -5.81 -38.22
N GLY A 30 -9.04 -6.62 -38.60
CA GLY A 30 -8.08 -7.23 -37.71
C GLY A 30 -6.69 -6.61 -37.87
N GLY A 31 -5.97 -6.42 -36.79
CA GLY A 31 -4.62 -5.92 -36.80
C GLY A 31 -3.81 -6.31 -35.58
N GLY A 32 -2.48 -6.32 -35.72
CA GLY A 32 -1.55 -6.54 -34.62
C GLY A 32 -1.18 -5.22 -33.95
N VAL A 33 -1.40 -5.14 -32.64
CA VAL A 33 -0.99 -3.98 -31.83
C VAL A 33 0.15 -4.39 -30.92
N PRO A 34 1.25 -3.62 -30.84
CA PRO A 34 2.36 -3.92 -29.92
C PRO A 34 1.88 -4.01 -28.46
N GLN A 35 2.35 -5.03 -27.73
CA GLN A 35 2.05 -5.16 -26.31
C GLN A 35 2.90 -4.20 -25.49
N VAL A 36 2.26 -3.38 -24.66
CA VAL A 36 2.94 -2.42 -23.78
C VAL A 36 3.81 -3.15 -22.71
N THR A 37 3.31 -4.29 -22.22
CA THR A 37 3.98 -5.06 -21.14
C THR A 37 5.04 -6.03 -21.64
N ASN A 38 5.07 -6.33 -22.95
CA ASN A 38 6.02 -7.26 -23.58
C ASN A 38 6.56 -6.67 -24.89
N PRO A 39 7.63 -5.88 -24.84
CA PRO A 39 8.25 -5.33 -26.06
C PRO A 39 8.60 -6.43 -27.06
N GLY A 40 8.24 -6.21 -28.32
CA GLY A 40 8.44 -7.20 -29.40
C GLY A 40 7.32 -8.23 -29.60
N LYS A 41 6.31 -8.27 -28.72
CA LYS A 41 5.09 -9.06 -28.92
C LYS A 41 3.93 -8.19 -29.39
N GLN A 42 3.04 -8.78 -30.17
CA GLN A 42 1.83 -8.14 -30.67
C GLN A 42 0.58 -8.83 -30.10
N THR A 43 -0.45 -8.05 -29.85
CA THR A 43 -1.80 -8.55 -29.56
C THR A 43 -2.66 -8.29 -30.78
N ASN A 44 -3.32 -9.31 -31.29
CA ASN A 44 -4.29 -9.16 -32.37
C ASN A 44 -5.58 -8.60 -31.79
N ILE A 45 -6.03 -7.49 -32.35
CA ILE A 45 -7.33 -6.89 -32.05
C ILE A 45 -8.24 -7.01 -33.27
N LYS A 46 -9.55 -7.05 -33.03
CA LYS A 46 -10.59 -6.92 -34.05
C LYS A 46 -11.44 -5.71 -33.70
N VAL A 47 -11.70 -4.87 -34.69
CA VAL A 47 -12.53 -3.68 -34.55
C VAL A 47 -13.74 -3.87 -35.45
N LEU A 48 -14.93 -3.86 -34.86
CA LEU A 48 -16.21 -3.82 -35.56
C LEU A 48 -16.51 -2.35 -35.90
N CYS A 49 -16.81 -2.08 -37.15
CA CYS A 49 -16.98 -0.71 -37.64
C CYS A 49 -18.36 -0.52 -38.26
N PRO A 50 -18.89 0.72 -38.31
CA PRO A 50 -20.09 1.02 -39.07
C PRO A 50 -19.94 0.68 -40.57
N PRO A 51 -21.04 0.35 -41.25
CA PRO A 51 -21.01 0.12 -42.69
C PRO A 51 -20.37 1.27 -43.47
N GLY A 52 -19.50 0.94 -44.43
CA GLY A 52 -18.80 1.93 -45.24
C GLY A 52 -17.46 2.42 -44.68
N THR A 53 -17.08 2.02 -43.45
CA THR A 53 -15.76 2.33 -42.90
C THR A 53 -14.67 1.60 -43.66
N GLU A 54 -13.66 2.32 -44.16
CA GLU A 54 -12.52 1.71 -44.82
C GLU A 54 -11.41 1.33 -43.84
N HIS A 55 -10.66 0.25 -44.16
CA HIS A 55 -9.57 -0.25 -43.31
C HIS A 55 -8.53 0.82 -42.95
N LYS A 56 -8.21 1.70 -43.93
CA LYS A 56 -7.27 2.82 -43.71
C LYS A 56 -7.74 3.86 -42.71
N GLU A 57 -9.05 3.99 -42.46
CA GLU A 57 -9.60 4.93 -41.47
C GLU A 57 -9.36 4.43 -40.03
N ILE A 58 -9.29 3.10 -39.86
CA ILE A 58 -9.06 2.48 -38.55
C ILE A 58 -7.56 2.30 -38.29
N TYR A 59 -6.82 1.87 -39.30
CA TYR A 59 -5.38 1.55 -39.23
C TYR A 59 -4.52 2.50 -40.05
N ASN A 60 -4.86 3.77 -40.07
CA ASN A 60 -3.92 4.77 -40.55
C ASN A 60 -2.81 4.90 -39.51
N PHE A 61 -1.59 4.48 -39.86
CA PHE A 61 -0.43 4.56 -38.95
C PHE A 61 -0.13 5.99 -38.48
N GLU A 62 -0.58 7.02 -39.23
CA GLU A 62 -0.49 8.41 -38.79
C GLU A 62 -1.43 8.72 -37.59
N ASN A 63 -2.51 7.96 -37.43
CA ASN A 63 -3.51 8.12 -36.38
C ASN A 63 -3.39 7.05 -35.27
N VAL A 64 -2.56 6.02 -35.47
CA VAL A 64 -2.29 5.01 -34.42
C VAL A 64 -1.10 5.49 -33.60
N HIS A 65 -1.39 6.04 -32.45
CA HIS A 65 -0.37 6.46 -31.50
C HIS A 65 -0.17 5.40 -30.42
N SER A 66 1.08 5.21 -30.01
CA SER A 66 1.37 4.37 -28.83
C SER A 66 0.71 5.00 -27.60
N VAL A 67 0.03 4.20 -26.79
CA VAL A 67 -0.49 4.64 -25.48
C VAL A 67 0.63 5.19 -24.59
N ARG A 68 1.89 4.83 -24.86
CA ARG A 68 3.07 5.36 -24.18
C ARG A 68 3.30 6.85 -24.46
N ASP A 69 2.87 7.35 -25.63
CA ASP A 69 3.08 8.73 -26.04
C ASP A 69 2.03 9.69 -25.51
N TYR A 70 1.01 9.18 -24.83
CA TYR A 70 -0.13 9.95 -24.36
C TYR A 70 -0.45 9.70 -22.89
N VAL A 71 -0.98 10.72 -22.25
CA VAL A 71 -1.47 10.73 -20.86
C VAL A 71 -2.92 11.14 -20.85
N SER A 72 -3.78 10.43 -20.14
CA SER A 72 -5.13 10.84 -19.84
C SER A 72 -5.21 11.35 -18.40
N HIS A 73 -5.97 12.42 -18.18
CA HIS A 73 -6.23 13.01 -16.86
C HIS A 73 -7.68 12.82 -16.41
N ASP A 74 -8.51 12.20 -17.23
CA ASP A 74 -9.95 12.07 -17.09
C ASP A 74 -10.45 10.67 -17.52
N ASP A 75 -9.81 9.62 -16.99
CA ASP A 75 -10.14 8.21 -17.23
C ASP A 75 -10.23 7.79 -18.71
N GLY A 76 -9.51 8.50 -19.58
CA GLY A 76 -9.42 8.16 -20.99
C GLY A 76 -10.39 8.93 -21.90
N GLU A 77 -11.05 9.96 -21.41
CA GLU A 77 -11.87 10.84 -22.25
C GLU A 77 -11.04 11.78 -23.11
N THR A 78 -9.94 12.31 -22.55
CA THR A 78 -8.98 13.15 -23.29
C THR A 78 -7.55 12.65 -23.13
N PHE A 79 -6.70 12.96 -24.11
CA PHE A 79 -5.30 12.52 -24.11
C PHE A 79 -4.37 13.66 -24.49
N ASP A 80 -3.39 13.93 -23.65
CA ASP A 80 -2.27 14.81 -23.92
C ASP A 80 -1.03 14.02 -24.34
N LYS A 81 -0.20 14.59 -25.21
CA LYS A 81 1.07 13.97 -25.57
C LYS A 81 2.01 13.95 -24.35
N PHE A 82 2.57 12.79 -24.06
CA PHE A 82 3.56 12.66 -23.00
C PHE A 82 4.82 13.47 -23.33
N VAL A 83 5.30 14.23 -22.36
CA VAL A 83 6.53 15.03 -22.47
C VAL A 83 7.55 14.49 -21.48
N TYR A 84 8.73 14.16 -21.98
CA TYR A 84 9.85 13.72 -21.14
C TYR A 84 10.27 14.85 -20.18
N PRO A 85 10.66 14.54 -18.94
CA PRO A 85 11.02 15.55 -17.94
C PRO A 85 12.16 16.47 -18.42
N LYS A 86 12.04 17.76 -18.15
CA LYS A 86 13.13 18.73 -18.34
C LYS A 86 14.27 18.41 -17.36
N SER A 87 15.50 18.45 -17.86
CA SER A 87 16.68 18.22 -17.04
C SER A 87 17.24 19.52 -16.46
N MET A 88 17.62 19.49 -15.20
CA MET A 88 18.38 20.55 -14.54
C MET A 88 19.88 20.34 -14.80
N ASP A 89 20.62 21.43 -14.97
CA ASP A 89 22.07 21.42 -14.99
C ASP A 89 22.61 21.24 -13.55
N SER A 90 23.59 20.35 -13.38
CA SER A 90 24.18 20.05 -12.07
C SER A 90 24.93 21.22 -11.43
N SER A 91 25.28 22.27 -12.19
CA SER A 91 25.84 23.50 -11.62
C SER A 91 24.90 24.24 -10.67
N ARG A 92 23.58 24.02 -10.82
CA ARG A 92 22.54 24.58 -9.92
C ARG A 92 22.33 23.76 -8.65
N LEU A 93 22.97 22.56 -8.56
CA LEU A 93 22.80 21.61 -7.47
C LEU A 93 24.01 21.64 -6.53
N LYS A 94 23.75 21.64 -5.23
CA LYS A 94 24.75 21.36 -4.18
C LYS A 94 24.27 20.19 -3.32
N ILE A 95 25.21 19.31 -2.97
CA ILE A 95 24.95 18.21 -2.03
C ILE A 95 25.41 18.64 -0.64
N ARG A 96 24.53 18.47 0.35
CA ARG A 96 24.90 18.60 1.77
C ARG A 96 25.08 17.20 2.33
N TYR A 97 26.32 16.84 2.60
CA TYR A 97 26.69 15.52 3.13
C TYR A 97 26.41 15.40 4.63
N ALA A 98 26.56 14.17 5.16
CA ALA A 98 26.27 13.86 6.55
C ALA A 98 27.02 14.78 7.54
N GLU A 99 28.31 14.96 7.31
CA GLU A 99 29.20 15.80 8.14
C GLU A 99 28.87 17.31 8.06
N ASP A 100 28.23 17.73 6.99
CA ASP A 100 27.78 19.12 6.77
C ASP A 100 26.34 19.34 7.29
N GLY A 101 25.79 18.41 8.05
CA GLY A 101 24.42 18.45 8.61
C GLY A 101 23.34 17.84 7.71
N GLY A 102 23.70 17.19 6.60
CA GLY A 102 22.77 16.54 5.69
C GLY A 102 22.01 15.38 6.34
N ILE A 103 22.63 14.70 7.29
CA ILE A 103 22.01 13.57 8.01
C ILE A 103 20.71 13.96 8.76
N GLN A 104 20.63 15.19 9.25
CA GLN A 104 19.44 15.68 9.97
C GLN A 104 18.23 15.92 9.05
N LYS A 105 18.47 16.01 7.75
CA LYS A 105 17.49 16.28 6.71
C LYS A 105 17.55 15.28 5.57
N ASP A 106 18.03 14.06 5.83
CA ASP A 106 18.28 13.04 4.80
C ASP A 106 17.04 12.81 3.92
N GLY A 107 17.20 13.04 2.60
CA GLY A 107 16.14 12.94 1.62
C GLY A 107 15.38 14.23 1.32
N VAL A 108 15.67 15.34 2.03
CA VAL A 108 15.05 16.64 1.73
C VAL A 108 15.77 17.34 0.58
N ILE A 109 14.99 17.91 -0.33
CA ILE A 109 15.41 18.77 -1.43
C ILE A 109 15.03 20.21 -1.06
N GLU A 110 15.98 21.01 -0.64
CA GLU A 110 15.76 22.44 -0.38
C GLU A 110 15.85 23.20 -1.71
N ILE A 111 14.80 23.92 -2.08
CA ILE A 111 14.71 24.67 -3.34
C ILE A 111 14.65 26.17 -3.08
N ARG A 112 15.29 26.95 -3.96
CA ARG A 112 15.29 28.40 -3.89
C ARG A 112 13.91 28.97 -4.20
N ARG A 113 13.41 29.82 -3.32
CA ARG A 113 12.14 30.52 -3.54
C ARG A 113 12.26 31.53 -4.68
N GLY A 114 11.21 31.67 -5.48
CA GLY A 114 11.15 32.64 -6.57
C GLY A 114 11.86 32.23 -7.85
N VAL A 115 12.26 30.96 -7.97
CA VAL A 115 12.78 30.37 -9.21
C VAL A 115 11.63 29.66 -9.92
N ASP A 116 11.23 30.18 -11.08
CA ASP A 116 10.01 29.79 -11.77
C ASP A 116 9.94 28.30 -12.11
N ASP A 117 11.03 27.73 -12.64
CA ASP A 117 11.09 26.33 -13.05
C ASP A 117 11.23 25.34 -11.87
N LEU A 118 11.30 25.83 -10.63
CA LEU A 118 11.34 25.08 -9.38
C LEU A 118 10.12 25.36 -8.48
N SER A 119 9.10 26.03 -8.97
CA SER A 119 7.91 26.36 -8.19
C SER A 119 7.11 25.11 -7.80
N LEU A 120 6.70 25.03 -6.54
CA LEU A 120 5.73 24.05 -6.03
C LEU A 120 4.27 24.54 -6.13
N GLY A 121 4.05 25.71 -6.76
CA GLY A 121 2.76 26.39 -6.76
C GLY A 121 2.39 26.86 -5.35
N ASP A 122 1.13 26.64 -4.96
CA ASP A 122 0.61 27.02 -3.64
C ASP A 122 1.07 26.07 -2.50
N SER A 123 1.82 25.01 -2.83
CA SER A 123 2.26 24.02 -1.86
C SER A 123 3.53 24.46 -1.16
N HIS A 124 3.62 24.28 0.16
CA HIS A 124 4.84 24.51 0.93
C HIS A 124 5.86 23.39 0.78
N TYR A 125 5.40 22.18 0.50
CA TYR A 125 6.20 20.97 0.33
C TYR A 125 5.55 20.03 -0.70
N ALA A 126 6.36 19.20 -1.34
CA ALA A 126 5.89 18.14 -2.22
C ALA A 126 6.92 17.03 -2.35
N GLN A 127 6.47 15.78 -2.51
CA GLN A 127 7.38 14.71 -2.94
C GLN A 127 7.66 14.85 -4.43
N VAL A 128 8.93 15.00 -4.78
CA VAL A 128 9.32 15.32 -6.16
C VAL A 128 10.42 14.41 -6.70
N ARG A 129 10.52 14.43 -8.01
CA ARG A 129 11.68 13.96 -8.78
C ARG A 129 12.17 15.12 -9.61
N ILE A 130 13.51 15.30 -9.67
CA ILE A 130 14.17 16.32 -10.52
C ILE A 130 15.23 15.61 -11.32
N LEU A 131 15.09 15.62 -12.65
CA LEU A 131 16.09 15.09 -13.58
C LEU A 131 17.31 16.00 -13.57
N VAL A 132 18.53 15.43 -13.50
CA VAL A 132 19.80 16.14 -13.49
C VAL A 132 20.70 15.59 -14.58
N ASP A 133 21.25 16.47 -15.40
CA ASP A 133 22.17 16.17 -16.54
C ASP A 133 21.65 15.03 -17.45
N GLY A 134 20.34 14.85 -17.53
CA GLY A 134 19.65 13.89 -18.38
C GLY A 134 19.81 12.41 -18.01
N ASN A 135 20.67 12.05 -17.07
CA ASN A 135 21.03 10.66 -16.75
C ASN A 135 20.90 10.27 -15.28
N ARG A 136 20.67 11.24 -14.39
CA ARG A 136 20.50 11.07 -12.95
C ARG A 136 19.26 11.82 -12.49
N TYR A 137 18.74 11.49 -11.30
CA TYR A 137 17.66 12.25 -10.71
C TYR A 137 17.74 12.31 -9.19
N LEU A 138 17.18 13.38 -8.65
CA LEU A 138 16.87 13.53 -7.24
C LEU A 138 15.50 12.92 -6.94
N LYS A 139 15.38 12.27 -5.80
CA LYS A 139 14.10 11.85 -5.21
C LYS A 139 14.05 12.36 -3.78
N GLY A 140 12.98 13.04 -3.41
CA GLY A 140 12.84 13.50 -2.03
C GLY A 140 11.66 14.42 -1.81
N MET A 141 11.56 14.92 -0.58
CA MET A 141 10.59 15.97 -0.22
C MET A 141 11.20 17.34 -0.52
N ALA A 142 10.62 18.04 -1.49
CA ALA A 142 11.00 19.43 -1.77
C ALA A 142 10.36 20.37 -0.75
N VAL A 143 11.14 21.30 -0.24
CA VAL A 143 10.72 22.42 0.62
C VAL A 143 11.45 23.70 0.20
N TYR A 144 10.83 24.85 0.39
CA TYR A 144 11.51 26.13 0.13
C TYR A 144 12.56 26.43 1.20
N SER A 145 13.70 26.97 0.77
CA SER A 145 14.77 27.49 1.63
C SER A 145 15.20 28.87 1.17
N ASP A 146 15.38 29.78 2.11
CA ASP A 146 15.88 31.13 1.89
C ASP A 146 17.39 31.26 2.18
N ASP A 147 18.03 30.15 2.66
CA ASP A 147 19.42 30.10 3.12
C ASP A 147 20.35 29.35 2.14
N LEU A 148 20.01 29.29 0.87
CA LEU A 148 20.86 28.63 -0.13
C LEU A 148 22.02 29.57 -0.56
N PRO A 149 23.23 29.03 -0.77
CA PRO A 149 24.36 29.82 -1.27
C PRO A 149 24.08 30.45 -2.64
N ASP A 150 24.74 31.53 -2.96
CA ASP A 150 24.64 32.15 -4.28
C ASP A 150 24.96 31.17 -5.40
N GLY A 151 24.16 31.19 -6.47
CA GLY A 151 24.30 30.28 -7.60
C GLY A 151 23.77 28.87 -7.38
N VAL A 152 23.30 28.53 -6.18
CA VAL A 152 22.69 27.22 -5.85
C VAL A 152 21.18 27.37 -5.79
N ASP A 153 20.46 26.71 -6.66
CA ASP A 153 19.01 26.72 -6.65
C ASP A 153 18.41 25.50 -5.94
N VAL A 154 19.17 24.40 -5.87
CA VAL A 154 18.77 23.16 -5.24
C VAL A 154 19.87 22.66 -4.31
N MET A 155 19.51 22.36 -3.06
CA MET A 155 20.35 21.69 -2.07
C MET A 155 19.77 20.33 -1.74
N PHE A 156 20.48 19.25 -2.03
CA PHE A 156 20.06 17.92 -1.65
C PHE A 156 20.78 17.45 -0.39
N ASN A 157 20.01 17.04 0.61
CA ASN A 157 20.51 16.55 1.89
C ASN A 157 20.62 15.03 1.87
N THR A 158 21.77 14.50 2.34
CA THR A 158 22.03 13.06 2.34
C THR A 158 22.78 12.62 3.59
N ASN A 159 22.57 11.37 3.98
CA ASN A 159 23.32 10.70 5.04
C ASN A 159 24.68 10.14 4.55
N LYS A 160 25.03 10.32 3.28
CA LYS A 160 26.31 9.86 2.74
C LYS A 160 27.46 10.73 3.21
N LYS A 161 28.64 10.08 3.36
CA LYS A 161 29.87 10.75 3.80
C LYS A 161 30.40 11.73 2.75
N LYS A 162 31.02 12.79 3.21
CA LYS A 162 31.72 13.77 2.38
C LYS A 162 32.74 13.07 1.48
N GLY A 163 32.80 13.49 0.22
CA GLY A 163 33.64 12.84 -0.80
C GLY A 163 32.95 11.71 -1.58
N THR A 164 31.73 11.31 -1.21
CA THR A 164 30.93 10.41 -2.07
C THR A 164 30.65 11.11 -3.40
N PRO A 165 30.97 10.49 -4.56
CA PRO A 165 30.69 11.10 -5.85
C PRO A 165 29.22 11.44 -6.03
N THR A 166 28.92 12.56 -6.67
CA THR A 166 27.53 12.98 -6.95
C THR A 166 26.75 11.90 -7.72
N SER A 167 27.41 11.19 -8.63
CA SER A 167 26.81 10.05 -9.34
C SER A 167 26.30 8.93 -8.44
N ASP A 168 26.87 8.79 -7.23
CA ASP A 168 26.50 7.75 -6.26
C ASP A 168 25.51 8.28 -5.21
N VAL A 169 25.37 9.60 -5.11
CA VAL A 169 24.33 10.25 -4.31
C VAL A 169 23.01 10.27 -5.06
N LEU A 170 23.04 10.65 -6.34
CA LEU A 170 21.87 10.70 -7.21
C LEU A 170 21.44 9.31 -7.69
N LYS A 171 20.17 9.14 -7.97
CA LYS A 171 19.63 7.90 -8.55
C LYS A 171 19.84 7.89 -10.06
N LYS A 172 20.20 6.72 -10.61
CA LYS A 172 20.31 6.52 -12.06
C LYS A 172 18.92 6.48 -12.69
N VAL A 173 18.74 7.20 -13.79
CA VAL A 173 17.54 7.11 -14.62
C VAL A 173 17.35 5.68 -15.10
N LYS A 174 16.12 5.20 -15.09
CA LYS A 174 15.78 3.87 -15.59
C LYS A 174 15.78 3.85 -17.11
N ASP A 175 16.14 2.70 -17.66
CA ASP A 175 16.08 2.44 -19.10
C ASP A 175 14.62 2.11 -19.53
N ASP A 176 13.72 3.01 -19.15
CA ASP A 176 12.31 2.98 -19.47
C ASP A 176 11.83 4.44 -19.64
N PRO A 177 11.61 4.89 -20.89
CA PRO A 177 11.19 6.26 -21.17
C PRO A 177 9.88 6.67 -20.49
N ASP A 178 8.97 5.71 -20.25
CA ASP A 178 7.70 5.95 -19.58
C ASP A 178 7.85 6.08 -18.05
N ASN A 179 8.91 5.46 -17.49
CA ASN A 179 9.18 5.43 -16.05
C ASN A 179 10.63 5.80 -15.72
N PRO A 180 11.14 6.95 -16.19
CA PRO A 180 12.56 7.29 -16.05
C PRO A 180 13.00 7.36 -14.58
N PHE A 181 12.08 7.61 -13.67
CA PHE A 181 12.30 7.67 -12.22
C PHE A 181 11.93 6.37 -11.49
N GLY A 182 11.70 5.27 -12.21
CA GLY A 182 11.21 4.02 -11.63
C GLY A 182 9.76 4.10 -11.15
N SER A 183 9.03 5.14 -11.51
CA SER A 183 7.60 5.33 -11.29
C SER A 183 6.99 6.09 -12.47
N LEU A 184 5.71 5.84 -12.75
CA LEU A 184 4.96 6.59 -13.77
C LEU A 184 4.93 8.07 -13.38
N ILE A 185 5.35 8.93 -14.31
CA ILE A 185 5.21 10.39 -14.18
C ILE A 185 4.01 10.92 -14.97
N LYS A 186 3.20 10.02 -15.53
CA LYS A 186 1.95 10.30 -16.23
C LYS A 186 0.92 10.83 -15.23
N ALA A 187 -0.10 11.52 -15.72
CA ALA A 187 -1.21 12.03 -14.92
C ALA A 187 -0.80 12.99 -13.78
N GLY A 188 -0.62 14.27 -14.09
CA GLY A 188 -0.38 15.34 -13.10
C GLY A 188 1.01 15.36 -12.46
N GLY A 189 1.89 14.40 -12.79
CA GLY A 189 3.25 14.35 -12.24
C GLY A 189 4.14 15.48 -12.73
N GLN A 190 4.05 15.85 -14.01
CA GLN A 190 4.85 16.93 -14.58
C GLN A 190 4.24 18.30 -14.27
N SER A 191 5.02 19.19 -13.66
CA SER A 191 4.60 20.57 -13.39
C SER A 191 5.00 21.49 -14.54
N TYR A 192 4.26 22.62 -14.64
CA TYR A 192 4.49 23.67 -15.61
C TYR A 192 4.45 25.02 -14.92
N TYR A 193 5.06 26.02 -15.51
CA TYR A 193 4.99 27.41 -15.10
C TYR A 193 4.76 28.33 -16.29
N ILE A 194 4.33 29.56 -16.05
CA ILE A 194 4.21 30.61 -17.06
C ILE A 194 5.43 31.51 -16.96
N ASP A 195 6.18 31.65 -18.05
CA ASP A 195 7.36 32.51 -18.11
C ASP A 195 6.99 34.01 -18.20
N ALA A 196 8.00 34.86 -18.17
CA ALA A 196 7.81 36.32 -18.25
C ALA A 196 7.10 36.79 -19.54
N ASP A 197 7.17 36.00 -20.61
CA ASP A 197 6.49 36.27 -21.88
C ASP A 197 5.06 35.70 -21.93
N GLY A 198 4.56 35.14 -20.84
CA GLY A 198 3.23 34.54 -20.74
C GLY A 198 3.13 33.15 -21.41
N LYS A 199 4.24 32.52 -21.76
CA LYS A 199 4.25 31.18 -22.37
C LYS A 199 4.36 30.09 -21.31
N ARG A 200 3.62 29.01 -21.54
CA ARG A 200 3.69 27.81 -20.71
C ARG A 200 5.00 27.07 -20.94
N GLN A 201 5.79 26.91 -19.89
CA GLN A 201 7.07 26.22 -19.90
C GLN A 201 7.03 24.98 -19.00
N LEU A 202 7.86 24.00 -19.34
CA LEU A 202 8.01 22.78 -18.56
C LEU A 202 8.86 23.08 -17.32
N SER A 203 8.34 22.75 -16.13
CA SER A 203 9.05 22.84 -14.86
C SER A 203 10.09 21.71 -14.72
N LEU A 204 11.06 21.89 -13.84
CA LEU A 204 11.95 20.83 -13.38
C LEU A 204 11.27 19.87 -12.40
N ILE A 205 10.13 20.28 -11.83
CA ILE A 205 9.41 19.54 -10.79
C ILE A 205 8.52 18.47 -11.43
N ASN A 206 8.82 17.22 -11.09
CA ASN A 206 7.91 16.10 -11.32
C ASN A 206 7.38 15.65 -9.97
N LYS A 207 6.11 15.90 -9.71
CA LYS A 207 5.42 15.39 -8.52
C LYS A 207 5.14 13.91 -8.75
N ARG A 208 5.29 13.10 -7.73
CA ARG A 208 4.86 11.73 -7.83
C ARG A 208 3.34 11.66 -7.69
N ALA A 209 2.68 10.95 -8.59
CA ALA A 209 1.38 10.39 -8.34
C ALA A 209 1.54 9.25 -7.31
N GLU A 210 0.64 9.17 -6.38
CA GLU A 210 0.68 8.39 -5.14
C GLU A 210 1.46 7.05 -5.14
N GLU A 211 2.29 6.83 -4.12
CA GLU A 211 2.95 5.55 -3.81
C GLU A 211 2.05 4.63 -2.97
N GLY A 212 0.83 4.45 -3.36
CA GLY A 212 -0.14 3.60 -2.68
C GLY A 212 -1.38 4.37 -2.22
N ASP A 213 -2.42 3.64 -1.93
CA ASP A 213 -3.68 4.20 -1.47
C ASP A 213 -3.60 4.48 0.05
N TRP A 214 -2.97 5.60 0.40
CA TRP A 214 -2.83 6.04 1.79
C TRP A 214 -4.17 6.32 2.46
N GLY A 215 -5.23 6.58 1.68
CA GLY A 215 -6.59 6.75 2.19
C GLY A 215 -7.14 5.47 2.81
N GLU A 216 -6.97 4.32 2.17
CA GLU A 216 -7.41 3.03 2.69
C GLU A 216 -6.69 2.66 4.00
N TRP A 217 -5.40 2.99 4.13
CA TRP A 217 -4.61 2.70 5.33
C TRP A 217 -5.01 3.59 6.52
N ALA A 218 -5.54 4.78 6.25
CA ALA A 218 -6.00 5.68 7.31
C ALA A 218 -7.29 5.19 8.00
N ASP A 219 -8.09 4.38 7.32
CA ASP A 219 -9.40 3.95 7.80
C ASP A 219 -9.39 2.59 8.53
N LYS A 220 -8.23 1.93 8.64
CA LYS A 220 -8.08 0.59 9.25
C LYS A 220 -6.86 0.52 10.16
N LEU A 221 -6.83 -0.47 11.05
CA LEU A 221 -5.67 -0.80 11.87
C LEU A 221 -5.07 -2.15 11.47
N PRO A 222 -3.81 -2.18 11.01
CA PRO A 222 -3.11 -3.41 10.73
C PRO A 222 -2.89 -4.27 11.98
N SER A 223 -3.04 -5.59 11.84
CA SER A 223 -2.77 -6.55 12.91
C SER A 223 -1.33 -6.49 13.43
N GLN A 224 -0.39 -6.15 12.55
CA GLN A 224 1.03 -6.02 12.90
C GLN A 224 1.30 -4.98 14.01
N PHE A 225 0.50 -3.91 14.04
CA PHE A 225 0.54 -2.92 15.13
C PHE A 225 -0.36 -3.32 16.29
N LEU A 226 -1.65 -3.56 16.01
CA LEU A 226 -2.66 -3.74 17.05
C LEU A 226 -2.40 -4.97 17.91
N SER A 227 -1.91 -6.07 17.37
CA SER A 227 -1.60 -7.29 18.11
C SER A 227 -0.55 -7.12 19.21
N LYS A 228 0.23 -6.05 19.16
CA LYS A 228 1.26 -5.72 20.14
C LYS A 228 0.79 -4.68 21.17
N GLN A 229 -0.49 -4.34 21.14
CA GLN A 229 -1.14 -3.42 22.08
C GLN A 229 -1.88 -4.18 23.18
N SER A 230 -2.48 -3.46 24.13
CA SER A 230 -3.25 -4.10 25.21
C SER A 230 -4.43 -4.90 24.65
N LEU A 231 -4.72 -6.04 25.26
CA LEU A 231 -5.85 -6.89 24.87
C LEU A 231 -7.19 -6.13 24.89
N SER A 232 -7.35 -5.19 25.82
CA SER A 232 -8.54 -4.32 25.89
C SER A 232 -8.70 -3.48 24.61
N LEU A 233 -7.60 -2.90 24.10
CA LEU A 233 -7.63 -2.14 22.85
C LEU A 233 -7.88 -3.05 21.65
N VAL A 234 -7.24 -4.21 21.60
CA VAL A 234 -7.44 -5.22 20.54
C VAL A 234 -8.92 -5.59 20.45
N ASN A 235 -9.50 -6.05 21.55
CA ASN A 235 -10.91 -6.46 21.62
C ASN A 235 -11.85 -5.32 21.21
N LYS A 236 -11.59 -4.10 21.70
CA LYS A 236 -12.42 -2.94 21.37
C LYS A 236 -12.45 -2.67 19.87
N GLN A 237 -11.27 -2.63 19.20
CA GLN A 237 -11.20 -2.29 17.79
C GLN A 237 -11.70 -3.42 16.88
N LEU A 238 -11.47 -4.68 17.24
CA LEU A 238 -12.02 -5.83 16.53
C LEU A 238 -13.54 -5.91 16.64
N ASN A 239 -14.09 -5.70 17.84
CA ASN A 239 -15.54 -5.69 18.05
C ASN A 239 -16.20 -4.51 17.33
N LEU A 240 -15.56 -3.34 17.28
CA LEU A 240 -16.09 -2.20 16.54
C LEU A 240 -16.16 -2.52 15.04
N ALA A 241 -15.09 -3.09 14.46
CA ALA A 241 -15.08 -3.50 13.05
C ALA A 241 -16.17 -4.54 12.76
N ALA A 242 -16.36 -5.53 13.66
CA ALA A 242 -17.39 -6.54 13.51
C ALA A 242 -18.80 -5.93 13.58
N SER A 243 -19.04 -5.01 14.50
CA SER A 243 -20.33 -4.32 14.65
C SER A 243 -20.65 -3.45 13.43
N ASP A 244 -19.65 -2.74 12.88
CA ASP A 244 -19.83 -1.93 11.69
C ASP A 244 -20.18 -2.80 10.47
N LYS A 245 -19.53 -3.97 10.32
CA LYS A 245 -19.84 -4.93 9.26
C LYS A 245 -21.25 -5.55 9.42
N MET A 246 -21.66 -5.85 10.64
CA MET A 246 -23.04 -6.34 10.90
C MET A 246 -24.08 -5.28 10.52
N ALA A 247 -23.86 -4.03 10.91
CA ALA A 247 -24.77 -2.92 10.58
C ALA A 247 -24.83 -2.69 9.06
N GLU A 248 -23.70 -2.76 8.35
CA GLU A 248 -23.65 -2.69 6.88
C GLU A 248 -24.45 -3.83 6.23
N PHE A 249 -24.33 -5.06 6.74
CA PHE A 249 -25.10 -6.21 6.29
C PHE A 249 -26.61 -5.99 6.44
N ASP A 250 -27.05 -5.52 7.60
CA ASP A 250 -28.46 -5.24 7.86
C ASP A 250 -29.01 -4.14 6.94
N GLU A 251 -28.23 -3.09 6.67
CA GLU A 251 -28.58 -2.03 5.72
C GLU A 251 -28.75 -2.59 4.30
N ILE A 252 -27.83 -3.43 3.84
CA ILE A 252 -27.93 -4.08 2.52
C ILE A 252 -29.15 -4.99 2.45
N CYS A 253 -29.42 -5.78 3.49
CA CYS A 253 -30.56 -6.68 3.55
C CYS A 253 -31.89 -5.94 3.51
N SER A 254 -31.96 -4.69 3.98
CA SER A 254 -33.15 -3.86 3.94
C SER A 254 -33.51 -3.34 2.54
N LEU A 255 -32.60 -3.45 1.57
CA LEU A 255 -32.82 -2.97 0.21
C LEU A 255 -33.92 -3.78 -0.51
N THR A 256 -34.81 -3.07 -1.17
CA THR A 256 -35.94 -3.67 -1.88
C THR A 256 -35.63 -4.05 -3.32
N ASN A 257 -34.63 -3.40 -3.95
CA ASN A 257 -34.23 -3.74 -5.32
C ASN A 257 -33.31 -4.97 -5.32
N PRO A 258 -33.74 -6.11 -5.87
CA PRO A 258 -32.98 -7.37 -5.77
C PRO A 258 -31.67 -7.34 -6.58
N THR A 259 -31.57 -6.57 -7.65
CA THR A 259 -30.34 -6.46 -8.45
C THR A 259 -29.26 -5.70 -7.71
N VAL A 260 -29.62 -4.55 -7.13
CA VAL A 260 -28.70 -3.73 -6.31
C VAL A 260 -28.30 -4.52 -5.06
N LYS A 261 -29.29 -5.11 -4.37
CA LYS A 261 -29.05 -5.94 -3.17
C LYS A 261 -28.05 -7.05 -3.45
N LYS A 262 -28.20 -7.81 -4.54
CA LYS A 262 -27.26 -8.88 -4.91
C LYS A 262 -25.86 -8.38 -5.20
N SER A 263 -25.75 -7.28 -5.92
CA SER A 263 -24.45 -6.68 -6.24
C SER A 263 -23.70 -6.28 -4.97
N LEU A 264 -24.39 -5.61 -4.06
CA LEU A 264 -23.80 -5.17 -2.79
C LEU A 264 -23.49 -6.33 -1.85
N LEU A 265 -24.36 -7.36 -1.76
CA LEU A 265 -24.09 -8.57 -0.98
C LEU A 265 -22.85 -9.32 -1.49
N LYS A 266 -22.65 -9.35 -2.81
CA LYS A 266 -21.45 -9.96 -3.38
C LYS A 266 -20.17 -9.20 -2.97
N SER A 267 -20.16 -7.89 -3.15
CA SER A 267 -19.03 -7.05 -2.72
C SER A 267 -18.80 -7.17 -1.21
N PHE A 268 -19.86 -7.14 -0.43
CA PHE A 268 -19.78 -7.30 1.03
C PHE A 268 -19.20 -8.66 1.45
N ALA A 269 -19.60 -9.76 0.80
CA ALA A 269 -19.05 -11.08 1.08
C ALA A 269 -17.54 -11.13 0.79
N ASP A 270 -17.11 -10.56 -0.33
CA ASP A 270 -15.69 -10.48 -0.71
C ASP A 270 -14.91 -9.61 0.29
N ASP A 271 -15.49 -8.50 0.75
CA ASP A 271 -14.89 -7.63 1.78
C ASP A 271 -14.77 -8.33 3.13
N CYS A 272 -15.76 -9.13 3.54
CA CYS A 272 -15.71 -9.92 4.76
C CYS A 272 -14.61 -11.00 4.69
N ASP A 273 -14.49 -11.70 3.59
CA ASP A 273 -13.44 -12.70 3.37
C ASP A 273 -12.05 -12.03 3.39
N SER A 274 -11.92 -10.88 2.76
CA SER A 274 -10.70 -10.06 2.79
C SER A 274 -10.38 -9.60 4.22
N ALA A 275 -11.36 -9.11 4.98
CA ALA A 275 -11.17 -8.68 6.36
C ALA A 275 -10.69 -9.81 7.28
N ALA A 276 -11.20 -11.04 7.08
CA ALA A 276 -10.73 -12.22 7.80
C ALA A 276 -9.26 -12.55 7.50
N VAL A 277 -8.86 -12.52 6.22
CA VAL A 277 -7.49 -12.83 5.79
C VAL A 277 -6.50 -11.75 6.26
N HIS A 278 -6.87 -10.48 6.12
CA HIS A 278 -6.00 -9.35 6.43
C HIS A 278 -6.02 -8.97 7.92
N LEU A 279 -6.95 -9.51 8.71
CA LEU A 279 -7.08 -9.22 10.15
C LEU A 279 -7.15 -7.71 10.44
N GLN A 280 -7.92 -6.98 9.62
CA GLN A 280 -8.02 -5.53 9.69
C GLN A 280 -9.06 -5.11 10.76
N ALA A 281 -8.62 -4.33 11.74
CA ALA A 281 -9.49 -3.75 12.76
C ALA A 281 -9.95 -2.34 12.39
N ALA A 282 -10.96 -1.84 13.08
CA ALA A 282 -11.43 -0.47 12.93
C ALA A 282 -10.35 0.54 13.33
N ALA A 283 -10.31 1.65 12.59
CA ALA A 283 -9.39 2.75 12.86
C ALA A 283 -9.60 3.37 14.24
N LEU A 284 -8.55 3.89 14.80
CA LEU A 284 -8.63 4.70 16.02
C LEU A 284 -9.17 6.10 15.71
N PRO A 285 -9.87 6.73 16.67
CA PRO A 285 -10.41 8.06 16.47
C PRO A 285 -9.34 9.08 16.06
N ARG A 286 -9.58 9.82 15.00
CA ARG A 286 -8.71 10.89 14.48
C ARG A 286 -7.31 10.43 14.06
N GLN A 287 -7.08 9.13 13.85
CA GLN A 287 -5.83 8.68 13.24
C GLN A 287 -5.72 9.22 11.81
N LYS A 288 -4.51 9.56 11.41
CA LYS A 288 -4.20 10.05 10.06
C LYS A 288 -2.88 9.50 9.58
N TYR A 289 -2.75 9.25 8.27
CA TYR A 289 -1.45 9.05 7.63
C TYR A 289 -0.88 10.40 7.21
N GLN A 290 0.37 10.65 7.55
CA GLN A 290 1.03 11.92 7.27
C GLN A 290 2.49 11.70 6.89
N VAL A 291 2.98 12.45 5.92
CA VAL A 291 4.41 12.47 5.56
C VAL A 291 5.19 13.19 6.65
N ILE A 292 6.39 12.71 6.92
CA ILE A 292 7.30 13.33 7.89
C ILE A 292 8.27 14.31 7.23
N LEU A 293 8.48 15.46 7.85
CA LEU A 293 9.47 16.46 7.45
C LEU A 293 10.35 16.85 8.63
N PRO A 294 11.65 17.10 8.40
CA PRO A 294 12.57 17.41 9.49
C PRO A 294 12.43 18.84 9.96
N ILE A 295 12.37 19.01 11.26
CA ILE A 295 12.44 20.32 11.95
C ILE A 295 13.61 20.28 12.91
N THR A 296 14.70 20.90 12.54
CA THR A 296 15.98 20.75 13.25
C THR A 296 15.98 21.37 14.65
N SER A 297 15.23 22.44 14.86
CA SER A 297 15.08 23.12 16.15
C SER A 297 14.01 22.54 17.05
N MET A 298 13.28 21.49 16.60
CA MET A 298 12.27 20.81 17.42
C MET A 298 12.94 19.85 18.41
N LYS A 299 12.37 19.75 19.61
CA LYS A 299 12.80 18.75 20.58
C LYS A 299 12.40 17.34 20.13
N ASP A 300 13.14 16.32 20.59
CA ASP A 300 12.92 14.92 20.26
C ASP A 300 11.71 14.27 20.96
N ASN A 301 11.01 15.02 21.81
CA ASN A 301 9.75 14.64 22.44
C ASN A 301 8.56 15.47 21.96
N GLU A 302 8.73 16.28 20.89
CA GLU A 302 7.71 17.15 20.33
C GLU A 302 7.45 16.83 18.86
N VAL A 303 6.27 17.23 18.37
CA VAL A 303 5.86 17.14 16.97
C VAL A 303 5.07 18.38 16.57
N TYR A 304 5.32 18.90 15.37
CA TYR A 304 4.45 19.89 14.75
C TYR A 304 3.37 19.18 13.97
N ALA A 305 2.14 19.28 14.44
CA ALA A 305 1.00 18.56 13.88
C ALA A 305 -0.31 19.35 14.04
N PRO A 306 -0.57 20.38 13.19
CA PRO A 306 -1.72 21.29 13.34
C PRO A 306 -3.10 20.63 13.20
N ASN A 307 -3.18 19.41 12.68
CA ASN A 307 -4.41 18.61 12.72
C ASN A 307 -4.84 18.23 14.15
N TYR A 308 -3.97 18.42 15.13
CA TYR A 308 -4.19 18.11 16.55
C TYR A 308 -3.98 19.35 17.40
N LYS A 309 -4.57 19.36 18.60
CA LYS A 309 -4.48 20.51 19.50
C LYS A 309 -3.08 20.64 20.08
N ASN A 310 -2.62 21.88 20.24
CA ASN A 310 -1.34 22.15 20.92
C ASN A 310 -1.35 21.56 22.34
N GLY A 311 -0.28 20.86 22.72
CA GLY A 311 -0.18 20.14 23.99
C GLY A 311 -0.84 18.76 24.02
N GLU A 312 -1.55 18.36 22.97
CA GLU A 312 -2.08 17.00 22.82
C GLU A 312 -0.92 16.01 22.61
N THR A 313 -1.13 14.75 23.02
CA THR A 313 -0.14 13.69 22.83
C THR A 313 -0.53 12.82 21.65
N VAL A 314 0.42 12.48 20.80
CA VAL A 314 0.25 11.58 19.66
C VAL A 314 1.32 10.49 19.66
N ALA A 315 0.92 9.30 19.19
CA ALA A 315 1.83 8.21 18.86
C ALA A 315 2.11 8.22 17.36
N LEU A 316 3.34 7.96 16.95
CA LEU A 316 3.72 7.76 15.56
C LEU A 316 4.02 6.29 15.29
N VAL A 317 3.49 5.75 14.20
CA VAL A 317 3.71 4.35 13.79
C VAL A 317 4.05 4.31 12.31
N ARG A 318 5.19 3.74 11.97
CA ARG A 318 5.61 3.49 10.59
C ARG A 318 5.49 2.01 10.25
N TYR A 319 5.11 1.69 9.04
CA TYR A 319 5.07 0.30 8.55
C TYR A 319 6.21 0.03 7.56
N PRO A 320 6.80 -1.17 7.60
CA PRO A 320 6.52 -2.30 8.50
C PRO A 320 6.90 -1.99 9.95
N HIS A 321 6.08 -2.48 10.91
CA HIS A 321 6.21 -2.15 12.34
C HIS A 321 6.77 -3.33 13.13
N GLY A 322 7.92 -3.12 13.78
CA GLY A 322 8.61 -4.15 14.53
C GLY A 322 8.05 -4.40 15.93
N GLY A 323 7.68 -3.35 16.66
CA GLY A 323 7.17 -3.50 18.02
C GLY A 323 6.93 -2.19 18.75
N THR A 324 6.54 -2.29 20.01
CA THR A 324 6.26 -1.12 20.87
C THR A 324 7.47 -0.22 21.10
N PHE A 325 8.66 -0.73 20.89
CA PHE A 325 9.92 0.01 20.98
C PHE A 325 10.16 0.98 19.79
N GLU A 326 9.35 0.88 18.74
CA GLU A 326 9.37 1.77 17.56
C GLU A 326 8.21 2.77 17.55
N ILE A 327 7.56 3.02 18.68
CA ILE A 327 6.44 3.95 18.81
C ILE A 327 6.86 5.16 19.63
N PRO A 328 7.34 6.25 19.02
CA PRO A 328 7.54 7.49 19.74
C PRO A 328 6.19 8.10 20.14
N ILE A 329 6.08 8.50 21.41
CA ILE A 329 4.96 9.27 21.96
C ILE A 329 5.42 10.72 22.11
N LEU A 330 4.77 11.63 21.41
CA LEU A 330 5.21 13.01 21.27
C LEU A 330 4.12 13.99 21.71
N THR A 331 4.55 15.15 22.22
CA THR A 331 3.65 16.27 22.52
C THR A 331 3.56 17.20 21.32
N VAL A 332 2.35 17.56 20.94
CA VAL A 332 2.10 18.49 19.83
C VAL A 332 2.51 19.91 20.23
N ASN A 333 3.45 20.47 19.47
CA ASN A 333 3.90 21.85 19.59
C ASN A 333 3.67 22.62 18.28
N ASN A 334 2.50 23.22 18.15
CA ASN A 334 2.10 24.00 16.98
C ASN A 334 2.60 25.45 17.01
N LYS A 335 3.39 25.84 18.01
CA LYS A 335 4.00 27.18 18.12
C LYS A 335 5.41 27.23 17.52
N GLN A 336 5.92 26.12 17.03
CA GLN A 336 7.27 26.00 16.47
C GLN A 336 7.42 26.81 15.17
N ALA A 337 8.26 27.84 15.21
CA ALA A 337 8.39 28.82 14.13
C ALA A 337 9.01 28.24 12.85
N GLU A 338 10.06 27.40 12.98
CA GLU A 338 10.69 26.74 11.82
C GLU A 338 9.68 25.84 11.11
N ALA A 339 8.90 25.06 11.86
CA ALA A 339 7.89 24.18 11.28
C ALA A 339 6.79 24.95 10.52
N ARG A 340 6.34 26.08 11.07
CA ARG A 340 5.37 26.95 10.38
C ARG A 340 5.94 27.51 9.08
N ARG A 341 7.21 27.87 9.05
CA ARG A 341 7.88 28.38 7.86
C ARG A 341 7.99 27.30 6.78
N ILE A 342 8.32 26.07 7.16
CA ILE A 342 8.56 24.94 6.23
C ILE A 342 7.26 24.29 5.77
N LEU A 343 6.34 23.97 6.69
CA LEU A 343 5.12 23.23 6.40
C LEU A 343 3.89 24.13 6.17
N GLY A 344 3.97 25.39 6.55
CA GLY A 344 2.80 26.28 6.63
C GLY A 344 2.02 26.10 7.94
N ASN A 345 0.97 26.91 8.10
CA ASN A 345 0.15 26.91 9.32
C ASN A 345 -0.88 25.76 9.38
N THR A 346 -1.27 25.22 8.23
CA THR A 346 -2.35 24.23 8.08
C THR A 346 -1.98 23.10 7.12
N PRO A 347 -0.85 22.40 7.32
CA PRO A 347 -0.52 21.24 6.50
C PRO A 347 -1.61 20.18 6.65
N LYS A 348 -2.11 19.63 5.53
CA LYS A 348 -3.20 18.64 5.54
C LYS A 348 -2.68 17.22 5.79
N ASP A 349 -1.50 16.90 5.28
CA ASP A 349 -0.95 15.56 5.11
C ASP A 349 0.52 15.41 5.57
N ALA A 350 1.04 16.41 6.29
CA ALA A 350 2.41 16.41 6.78
C ALA A 350 2.52 16.79 8.26
N ILE A 351 3.56 16.27 8.90
CA ILE A 351 4.00 16.65 10.26
C ILE A 351 5.50 16.98 10.27
N GLY A 352 5.88 17.77 11.25
CA GLY A 352 7.29 18.12 11.48
C GLY A 352 7.83 17.42 12.73
N ILE A 353 8.99 16.75 12.60
CA ILE A 353 9.66 16.03 13.69
C ILE A 353 11.16 16.28 13.68
N ASN A 354 11.81 16.04 14.81
CA ASN A 354 13.27 15.99 14.89
C ASN A 354 13.79 14.69 14.25
N SER A 355 14.98 14.71 13.64
CA SER A 355 15.61 13.53 13.02
C SER A 355 15.79 12.36 13.99
N LYS A 356 16.06 12.63 15.27
CA LYS A 356 16.12 11.59 16.33
C LYS A 356 14.82 10.83 16.52
N VAL A 357 13.68 11.47 16.23
CA VAL A 357 12.38 10.79 16.23
C VAL A 357 12.28 9.85 15.02
N ALA A 358 12.75 10.28 13.84
CA ALA A 358 12.76 9.45 12.65
C ALA A 358 13.61 8.18 12.84
N GLU A 359 14.76 8.27 13.52
CA GLU A 359 15.60 7.11 13.88
C GLU A 359 14.83 6.04 14.69
N ARG A 360 13.87 6.46 15.53
CA ARG A 360 13.01 5.56 16.32
C ARG A 360 11.86 4.93 15.51
N LEU A 361 11.66 5.37 14.28
CA LEU A 361 10.62 4.89 13.36
C LEU A 361 11.18 3.93 12.32
N SER A 362 11.88 2.88 12.76
CA SER A 362 12.49 1.87 11.87
C SER A 362 13.43 2.46 10.81
N GLY A 363 14.22 3.47 11.19
CA GLY A 363 15.16 4.13 10.29
C GLY A 363 14.47 4.92 9.18
N ALA A 364 13.37 5.58 9.47
CA ALA A 364 12.68 6.48 8.54
C ALA A 364 13.63 7.60 8.08
N ASP A 365 13.51 7.98 6.81
CA ASP A 365 14.13 9.16 6.23
C ASP A 365 13.06 10.16 5.75
N PHE A 366 13.51 11.30 5.24
CA PHE A 366 12.61 12.39 4.82
C PHE A 366 12.45 12.45 3.29
N ASP A 367 12.60 11.34 2.61
CA ASP A 367 12.42 11.26 1.14
C ASP A 367 10.94 11.07 0.72
N GLY A 368 10.04 11.10 1.67
CA GLY A 368 8.59 10.90 1.50
C GLY A 368 8.02 9.80 2.38
N ASP A 369 8.75 9.36 3.39
CA ASP A 369 8.25 8.40 4.37
C ASP A 369 7.03 8.95 5.11
N THR A 370 6.07 8.07 5.35
CA THR A 370 4.81 8.37 6.01
C THR A 370 4.65 7.59 7.30
N VAL A 371 3.92 8.18 8.22
CA VAL A 371 3.58 7.57 9.50
C VAL A 371 2.10 7.69 9.79
N MET A 372 1.55 6.73 10.52
CA MET A 372 0.25 6.83 11.12
C MET A 372 0.38 7.65 12.41
N VAL A 373 -0.37 8.72 12.53
CA VAL A 373 -0.45 9.60 13.69
C VAL A 373 -1.70 9.29 14.47
N ILE A 374 -1.57 8.93 15.74
CA ILE A 374 -2.66 8.49 16.61
C ILE A 374 -2.72 9.38 17.84
N PRO A 375 -3.78 10.20 18.04
CA PRO A 375 -3.99 10.90 19.31
C PRO A 375 -4.22 9.92 20.46
N CYS A 376 -3.43 9.99 21.50
CA CYS A 376 -3.45 9.03 22.58
C CYS A 376 -2.91 9.59 23.89
N ASN A 377 -3.10 8.85 24.99
CA ASN A 377 -2.44 9.01 26.28
C ASN A 377 -2.54 10.41 26.94
N SER A 378 -3.29 11.35 26.36
CA SER A 378 -3.51 12.69 26.92
C SER A 378 -4.89 12.84 27.54
N GLY A 379 -4.99 13.51 28.66
CA GLY A 379 -6.15 13.89 29.46
C GLY A 379 -7.51 13.27 29.12
N LYS A 380 -8.14 13.74 28.07
CA LYS A 380 -9.47 13.28 27.61
C LYS A 380 -9.42 12.12 26.58
N SER A 381 -8.24 11.69 26.14
CA SER A 381 -8.13 10.59 25.19
C SER A 381 -8.42 9.25 25.87
N LYS A 382 -9.44 8.55 25.40
CA LYS A 382 -9.76 7.17 25.82
C LYS A 382 -8.84 6.14 25.17
N VAL A 383 -8.00 6.55 24.22
CA VAL A 383 -7.05 5.68 23.52
C VAL A 383 -5.75 5.62 24.33
N LYS A 384 -5.37 4.42 24.72
CA LYS A 384 -4.09 4.14 25.38
C LYS A 384 -3.22 3.33 24.42
N ILE A 385 -2.07 3.88 24.02
CA ILE A 385 -1.08 3.21 23.20
C ILE A 385 0.09 2.79 24.07
N THR A 386 0.44 1.52 23.99
CA THR A 386 1.62 0.97 24.64
C THR A 386 2.86 1.29 23.81
N SER A 387 3.82 1.94 24.43
CA SER A 387 5.14 2.25 23.89
C SER A 387 6.19 1.85 24.91
N THR A 388 7.32 1.35 24.43
CA THR A 388 8.47 0.99 25.26
C THR A 388 9.72 1.75 24.78
N PRO A 389 10.73 1.92 25.63
CA PRO A 389 12.00 2.49 25.20
C PRO A 389 12.61 1.72 24.01
N PRO A 390 13.47 2.35 23.21
CA PRO A 390 14.23 1.66 22.17
C PRO A 390 15.00 0.47 22.72
N LEU A 391 15.16 -0.58 21.91
CA LEU A 391 15.92 -1.78 22.29
C LEU A 391 17.41 -1.43 22.46
N LYS A 392 17.97 -1.72 23.62
CA LYS A 392 19.37 -1.39 23.95
C LYS A 392 20.38 -1.96 22.96
N GLY A 393 20.13 -3.14 22.42
CA GLY A 393 21.02 -3.80 21.46
C GLY A 393 21.05 -3.18 20.06
N LEU A 394 20.26 -2.11 19.80
CA LEU A 394 20.26 -1.39 18.53
C LEU A 394 21.11 -0.10 18.56
N GLU A 395 21.56 0.32 19.73
CA GLU A 395 22.36 1.56 19.87
C GLU A 395 23.68 1.43 19.08
N GLY A 396 23.93 2.39 18.17
CA GLY A 396 25.14 2.43 17.36
C GLY A 396 25.26 1.34 16.27
N PHE A 397 24.24 0.53 16.09
CA PHE A 397 24.24 -0.48 15.03
C PHE A 397 24.05 0.17 13.65
N ASP A 398 25.07 0.02 12.80
CA ASP A 398 24.99 0.43 11.38
C ASP A 398 25.19 -0.81 10.49
N PRO A 399 24.15 -1.27 9.78
CA PRO A 399 24.23 -2.42 8.90
C PRO A 399 25.34 -2.34 7.84
N LYS A 400 25.65 -1.13 7.36
CA LYS A 400 26.67 -0.92 6.31
C LYS A 400 28.08 -1.05 6.88
N LEU A 401 28.30 -0.58 8.10
CA LEU A 401 29.60 -0.70 8.77
C LEU A 401 29.89 -2.15 9.15
N GLU A 402 28.90 -2.89 9.64
CA GLU A 402 29.09 -4.25 10.12
C GLU A 402 29.08 -5.30 9.00
N TYR A 403 28.22 -5.13 7.98
CA TYR A 403 27.99 -6.16 6.95
C TYR A 403 28.25 -5.70 5.52
N GLY A 404 28.71 -4.47 5.31
CA GLY A 404 29.11 -3.92 4.02
C GLY A 404 30.59 -4.12 3.69
N GLY A 405 31.03 -3.61 2.51
CA GLY A 405 32.44 -3.53 2.13
C GLY A 405 33.13 -4.86 1.78
N LYS A 406 32.40 -5.95 1.59
CA LYS A 406 32.97 -7.23 1.20
C LYS A 406 33.45 -7.23 -0.26
N PRO A 407 34.44 -8.09 -0.63
CA PRO A 407 34.94 -8.17 -2.00
C PRO A 407 33.84 -8.42 -3.02
N ALA A 408 33.99 -7.84 -4.21
CA ALA A 408 33.06 -8.08 -5.32
C ALA A 408 32.93 -9.58 -5.59
N GLY A 409 31.68 -10.06 -5.72
CA GLY A 409 31.37 -11.46 -5.99
C GLY A 409 31.07 -12.31 -4.75
N THR A 410 31.26 -11.80 -3.52
CA THR A 410 30.91 -12.53 -2.27
C THR A 410 29.46 -12.33 -1.86
N PHE A 411 28.78 -11.29 -2.36
CA PHE A 411 27.38 -11.04 -2.11
C PHE A 411 26.51 -12.09 -2.82
N LYS A 412 25.61 -12.74 -2.05
CA LYS A 412 24.61 -13.67 -2.59
C LYS A 412 23.31 -12.91 -2.84
N PRO A 413 22.89 -12.69 -4.11
CA PRO A 413 21.65 -11.99 -4.40
C PRO A 413 20.44 -12.67 -3.75
N MET A 414 19.51 -11.89 -3.22
CA MET A 414 18.22 -12.39 -2.76
C MET A 414 17.30 -12.63 -3.97
N LYS A 415 16.61 -13.76 -3.98
CA LYS A 415 15.59 -14.02 -5.01
C LYS A 415 14.41 -13.05 -4.91
N ASN A 416 14.06 -12.66 -3.70
CA ASN A 416 12.95 -11.76 -3.42
C ASN A 416 13.12 -11.10 -2.03
N THR A 417 13.53 -9.84 -2.02
CA THR A 417 13.75 -9.07 -0.79
C THR A 417 12.47 -8.92 0.04
N GLN A 418 11.31 -8.73 -0.59
CA GLN A 418 10.05 -8.61 0.12
C GLN A 418 9.67 -9.90 0.84
N LYS A 419 9.97 -11.05 0.23
CA LYS A 419 9.74 -12.36 0.87
C LYS A 419 10.64 -12.55 2.10
N GLU A 420 11.94 -12.22 1.99
CA GLU A 420 12.87 -12.29 3.12
C GLU A 420 12.47 -11.33 4.25
N MET A 421 12.04 -10.11 3.90
CA MET A 421 11.48 -9.17 4.88
C MET A 421 10.21 -9.70 5.53
N GLY A 422 9.33 -10.36 4.78
CA GLY A 422 8.14 -11.03 5.32
C GLY A 422 8.49 -12.12 6.33
N VAL A 423 9.50 -12.93 6.04
CA VAL A 423 9.97 -14.00 6.94
C VAL A 423 10.47 -13.43 8.27
N ILE A 424 11.32 -12.40 8.24
CA ILE A 424 11.87 -11.82 9.47
C ILE A 424 10.82 -11.01 10.24
N SER A 425 9.91 -10.31 9.56
CA SER A 425 8.80 -9.60 10.20
C SER A 425 7.82 -10.54 10.91
N ASN A 426 7.55 -11.70 10.31
CA ASN A 426 6.76 -12.74 10.94
C ASN A 426 7.47 -13.33 12.16
N LEU A 427 8.80 -13.56 12.09
CA LEU A 427 9.58 -14.00 13.24
C LEU A 427 9.48 -13.00 14.40
N ILE A 428 9.71 -11.71 14.16
CA ILE A 428 9.61 -10.64 15.18
C ILE A 428 8.20 -10.61 15.79
N THR A 429 7.16 -10.79 14.99
CA THR A 429 5.77 -10.85 15.45
C THR A 429 5.54 -12.05 16.36
N ASP A 430 5.96 -13.24 15.94
CA ASP A 430 5.82 -14.47 16.73
C ASP A 430 6.61 -14.39 18.04
N MET A 431 7.84 -13.87 17.97
CA MET A 431 8.68 -13.61 19.15
C MET A 431 8.01 -12.66 20.14
N THR A 432 7.45 -11.55 19.65
CA THR A 432 6.79 -10.56 20.49
C THR A 432 5.57 -11.16 21.20
N LEU A 433 4.72 -11.88 20.47
CA LEU A 433 3.50 -12.50 21.02
C LEU A 433 3.81 -13.64 21.99
N LYS A 434 4.91 -14.34 21.79
CA LYS A 434 5.38 -15.44 22.67
C LYS A 434 6.31 -14.98 23.79
N GLY A 435 6.45 -13.68 24.01
CA GLY A 435 7.16 -13.11 25.14
C GLY A 435 8.69 -13.22 25.05
N ALA A 436 9.27 -13.05 23.87
CA ALA A 436 10.73 -13.00 23.69
C ALA A 436 11.38 -11.90 24.51
N THR A 437 12.61 -12.12 24.94
CA THR A 437 13.40 -11.13 25.67
C THR A 437 13.78 -9.95 24.76
N GLN A 438 14.12 -8.80 25.37
CA GLN A 438 14.57 -7.63 24.61
C GLN A 438 15.85 -7.90 23.80
N ASP A 439 16.77 -8.72 24.33
CA ASP A 439 17.98 -9.12 23.60
C ASP A 439 17.65 -9.97 22.37
N GLU A 440 16.79 -10.95 22.52
CA GLU A 440 16.34 -11.77 21.39
C GLU A 440 15.66 -10.94 20.32
N LEU A 441 14.76 -10.00 20.71
CA LEU A 441 14.12 -9.07 19.78
C LEU A 441 15.14 -8.16 19.10
N ALA A 442 16.13 -7.62 19.85
CA ALA A 442 17.17 -6.78 19.28
C ALA A 442 17.97 -7.52 18.20
N ARG A 443 18.33 -8.80 18.42
CA ARG A 443 19.01 -9.64 17.42
C ARG A 443 18.19 -9.82 16.15
N ALA A 444 16.91 -10.12 16.27
CA ALA A 444 16.02 -10.26 15.12
C ALA A 444 15.83 -8.93 14.37
N VAL A 445 15.70 -7.80 15.08
CA VAL A 445 15.56 -6.46 14.48
C VAL A 445 16.86 -6.04 13.79
N ARG A 446 18.06 -6.26 14.39
CA ARG A 446 19.34 -6.01 13.71
C ARG A 446 19.43 -6.77 12.38
N HIS A 447 19.07 -8.05 12.37
CA HIS A 447 19.03 -8.82 11.13
C HIS A 447 18.02 -8.24 10.12
N SER A 448 16.83 -7.80 10.54
CA SER A 448 15.85 -7.19 9.64
C SER A 448 16.37 -5.90 8.99
N MET A 449 17.14 -5.07 9.73
CA MET A 449 17.78 -3.86 9.20
C MET A 449 18.84 -4.19 8.14
N VAL A 450 19.54 -5.31 8.27
CA VAL A 450 20.47 -5.79 7.24
C VAL A 450 19.72 -6.31 6.02
N VAL A 451 18.67 -7.11 6.21
CA VAL A 451 17.88 -7.71 5.11
C VAL A 451 17.25 -6.65 4.22
N ILE A 452 16.65 -5.60 4.78
CA ILE A 452 15.95 -4.56 4.01
C ILE A 452 16.91 -3.82 3.06
N ASP A 453 18.14 -3.60 3.48
CA ASP A 453 19.15 -2.85 2.74
C ASP A 453 20.18 -3.73 2.00
N ALA A 454 20.11 -5.06 2.15
CA ALA A 454 21.11 -5.98 1.63
C ALA A 454 21.32 -5.87 0.11
N GLU A 455 20.25 -5.85 -0.68
CA GLU A 455 20.35 -5.72 -2.15
C GLU A 455 20.90 -4.35 -2.58
N LYS A 456 20.45 -3.29 -1.92
CA LYS A 456 20.83 -1.92 -2.23
C LYS A 456 22.31 -1.63 -1.93
N HIS A 457 22.83 -2.18 -0.84
CA HIS A 457 24.17 -1.88 -0.33
C HIS A 457 25.11 -3.11 -0.34
N LYS A 458 24.67 -4.23 -0.93
CA LYS A 458 25.43 -5.50 -1.00
C LYS A 458 25.91 -5.97 0.36
N LEU A 459 24.99 -5.94 1.35
CA LEU A 459 25.29 -6.35 2.72
C LEU A 459 25.27 -7.87 2.85
N ASP A 460 26.18 -8.43 3.66
CA ASP A 460 26.21 -9.85 3.93
C ASP A 460 25.13 -10.27 4.92
N TYR A 461 23.91 -10.38 4.41
CA TYR A 461 22.75 -10.78 5.21
C TYR A 461 22.85 -12.24 5.71
N LYS A 462 23.62 -13.11 5.05
CA LYS A 462 23.86 -14.47 5.50
C LYS A 462 24.77 -14.53 6.73
N GLN A 463 25.80 -13.70 6.78
CA GLN A 463 26.61 -13.55 7.98
C GLN A 463 25.79 -12.96 9.12
N SER A 464 24.98 -11.94 8.83
CA SER A 464 24.05 -11.35 9.82
C SER A 464 23.05 -12.37 10.39
N GLU A 465 22.56 -13.31 9.56
CA GLU A 465 21.68 -14.40 10.01
C GLU A 465 22.38 -15.29 11.06
N ILE A 466 23.67 -15.58 10.84
CA ILE A 466 24.52 -16.39 11.74
C ILE A 466 24.82 -15.61 13.03
N ASP A 467 25.34 -14.39 12.92
CA ASP A 467 25.80 -13.58 14.05
C ASP A 467 24.66 -13.25 15.01
N ASN A 468 23.46 -13.03 14.49
CA ASN A 468 22.26 -12.77 15.28
C ASN A 468 21.53 -14.04 15.73
N GLY A 469 22.03 -15.21 15.39
CA GLY A 469 21.47 -16.50 15.81
C GLY A 469 20.02 -16.72 15.32
N ILE A 470 19.68 -16.24 14.13
CA ILE A 470 18.30 -16.26 13.61
C ILE A 470 17.76 -17.67 13.49
N SER A 471 18.59 -18.65 13.10
CA SER A 471 18.17 -20.06 13.06
C SER A 471 17.72 -20.58 14.43
N SER A 472 18.43 -20.23 15.51
CA SER A 472 18.04 -20.60 16.87
C SER A 472 16.75 -19.92 17.31
N LEU A 473 16.55 -18.64 16.94
CA LEU A 473 15.33 -17.90 17.22
C LEU A 473 14.12 -18.50 16.47
N LYS A 474 14.31 -18.87 15.20
CA LYS A 474 13.28 -19.56 14.41
C LYS A 474 12.89 -20.88 15.07
N LYS A 475 13.88 -21.72 15.45
CA LYS A 475 13.62 -22.98 16.16
C LYS A 475 12.81 -22.77 17.43
N LYS A 476 13.19 -21.77 18.25
CA LYS A 476 12.54 -21.47 19.53
C LYS A 476 11.11 -20.97 19.39
N TYR A 477 10.86 -20.09 18.42
CA TYR A 477 9.59 -19.37 18.33
C TYR A 477 8.70 -19.82 17.17
N GLN A 478 9.24 -20.49 16.16
CA GLN A 478 8.54 -20.91 14.94
C GLN A 478 8.68 -22.38 14.63
N GLY A 479 9.49 -23.14 15.40
CA GLY A 479 9.59 -24.58 15.26
C GLY A 479 8.33 -25.27 15.77
N THR A 480 7.76 -26.16 14.95
CA THR A 480 6.61 -26.99 15.30
C THR A 480 6.84 -28.42 14.82
N VAL A 481 6.26 -29.38 15.51
CA VAL A 481 6.26 -30.79 15.09
C VAL A 481 4.81 -31.15 14.77
N ASP A 482 4.57 -31.70 13.57
CA ASP A 482 3.23 -32.13 13.18
C ASP A 482 2.84 -33.47 13.82
N GLU A 483 1.61 -33.92 13.58
CA GLU A 483 1.08 -35.19 14.10
C GLU A 483 1.87 -36.42 13.63
N ASP A 484 2.55 -36.31 12.48
CA ASP A 484 3.41 -37.34 11.93
C ASP A 484 4.85 -37.29 12.50
N GLY A 485 5.13 -36.38 13.45
CA GLY A 485 6.46 -36.20 14.06
C GLY A 485 7.45 -35.44 13.17
N ARG A 486 7.00 -34.80 12.09
CA ARG A 486 7.87 -34.02 11.20
C ARG A 486 8.05 -32.59 11.71
N TYR A 487 9.29 -32.16 11.71
CA TYR A 487 9.65 -30.80 12.10
C TYR A 487 9.35 -29.80 10.98
N HIS A 488 8.65 -28.74 11.32
CA HIS A 488 8.37 -27.60 10.45
C HIS A 488 8.84 -26.30 11.10
N GLU A 489 9.31 -25.37 10.28
CA GLU A 489 9.75 -24.05 10.71
C GLU A 489 9.05 -22.97 9.87
N GLY A 490 8.55 -21.93 10.50
CA GLY A 490 7.89 -20.83 9.82
C GLY A 490 6.89 -20.10 10.72
N ALA A 491 6.12 -19.18 10.11
CA ALA A 491 5.09 -18.41 10.83
C ALA A 491 4.24 -19.31 11.75
N SER A 492 4.20 -19.00 13.04
CA SER A 492 3.70 -19.90 14.08
C SER A 492 2.51 -19.35 14.89
N THR A 493 2.29 -18.03 14.92
CA THR A 493 1.10 -17.45 15.52
C THR A 493 0.01 -17.19 14.47
N LEU A 494 -1.24 -17.11 14.88
CA LEU A 494 -2.34 -16.78 13.97
C LEU A 494 -2.07 -15.50 13.18
N ILE A 495 -1.50 -14.48 13.82
CA ILE A 495 -1.22 -13.17 13.20
C ILE A 495 -0.24 -13.32 12.03
N SER A 496 0.83 -14.09 12.20
CA SER A 496 1.84 -14.33 11.16
C SER A 496 1.39 -15.37 10.13
N ARG A 497 0.54 -16.33 10.52
CA ARG A 497 0.03 -17.41 9.67
C ARG A 497 -1.08 -16.96 8.73
N ALA A 498 -1.92 -16.01 9.11
CA ALA A 498 -3.15 -15.67 8.38
C ALA A 498 -2.91 -15.44 6.88
N LYS A 499 -1.89 -14.66 6.54
CA LYS A 499 -1.48 -14.34 5.16
C LYS A 499 -0.41 -15.29 4.61
N SER A 500 0.05 -16.26 5.37
CA SER A 500 1.08 -17.20 4.90
C SER A 500 0.54 -17.99 3.71
N GLU A 501 1.39 -18.10 2.69
CA GLU A 501 1.09 -18.84 1.48
C GLU A 501 0.87 -20.33 1.80
N THR A 502 -0.14 -20.90 1.20
CA THR A 502 -0.40 -22.34 1.14
C THR A 502 -0.75 -22.74 -0.28
N SER A 503 -0.53 -24.01 -0.61
CA SER A 503 -0.89 -24.55 -1.92
C SER A 503 -2.15 -25.37 -1.81
N VAL A 504 -3.08 -25.11 -2.73
CA VAL A 504 -4.29 -25.92 -2.90
C VAL A 504 -4.33 -26.47 -4.30
N THR A 505 -5.08 -27.57 -4.51
CA THR A 505 -5.31 -28.10 -5.85
C THR A 505 -5.82 -27.02 -6.77
N LYS A 506 -5.36 -26.98 -8.01
CA LYS A 506 -5.76 -25.96 -8.98
C LYS A 506 -7.27 -26.04 -9.22
N ARG A 507 -7.94 -24.93 -9.07
CA ARG A 507 -9.40 -24.76 -9.23
C ARG A 507 -9.74 -24.30 -10.64
N GLN A 508 -10.93 -24.65 -11.12
CA GLN A 508 -11.45 -24.19 -12.41
C GLN A 508 -12.83 -23.58 -12.26
N GLY A 509 -13.08 -22.53 -13.04
CA GLY A 509 -14.36 -21.83 -13.05
C GLY A 509 -14.63 -21.00 -11.79
N SER A 510 -15.85 -20.54 -11.66
CA SER A 510 -16.33 -19.84 -10.46
C SER A 510 -16.83 -20.84 -9.42
N PRO A 511 -16.63 -20.58 -8.12
CA PRO A 511 -17.15 -21.46 -7.08
C PRO A 511 -18.69 -21.44 -7.06
N LYS A 512 -19.27 -22.54 -6.61
CA LYS A 512 -20.68 -22.60 -6.23
C LYS A 512 -20.82 -22.23 -4.76
N ILE A 513 -21.95 -21.66 -4.38
CA ILE A 513 -22.27 -21.39 -2.99
C ILE A 513 -23.02 -22.62 -2.45
N ASP A 514 -22.58 -23.14 -1.32
CA ASP A 514 -23.30 -24.17 -0.57
C ASP A 514 -24.60 -23.56 -0.01
N GLU A 515 -25.73 -24.17 -0.35
CA GLU A 515 -27.06 -23.65 0.00
C GLU A 515 -27.37 -23.70 1.51
N LYS A 516 -26.62 -24.50 2.28
CA LYS A 516 -26.82 -24.65 3.72
C LYS A 516 -25.87 -23.80 4.53
N THR A 517 -24.62 -23.71 4.10
CA THR A 517 -23.56 -23.07 4.88
C THR A 517 -23.16 -21.69 4.33
N GLY A 518 -23.45 -21.39 3.06
CA GLY A 518 -22.98 -20.19 2.39
C GLY A 518 -21.50 -20.23 2.01
N GLU A 519 -20.79 -21.31 2.29
CA GLU A 519 -19.39 -21.48 1.92
C GLU A 519 -19.22 -21.67 0.41
N TYR A 520 -18.05 -21.34 -0.11
CA TYR A 520 -17.71 -21.65 -1.49
C TYR A 520 -17.34 -23.11 -1.68
N ILE A 521 -17.97 -23.77 -2.65
CA ILE A 521 -17.62 -25.10 -3.15
C ILE A 521 -16.82 -24.89 -4.43
N TRP A 522 -15.53 -25.20 -4.39
CA TRP A 522 -14.65 -25.13 -5.55
C TRP A 522 -14.63 -26.42 -6.33
N LYS A 523 -14.60 -26.32 -7.66
CA LYS A 523 -14.32 -27.45 -8.54
C LYS A 523 -12.84 -27.47 -8.87
N ASP A 524 -12.18 -28.59 -8.64
CA ASP A 524 -10.81 -28.81 -9.08
C ASP A 524 -10.74 -28.99 -10.60
N VAL A 525 -9.56 -28.77 -11.19
CA VAL A 525 -9.32 -29.09 -12.61
C VAL A 525 -9.50 -30.57 -12.86
N ASP A 526 -9.96 -30.94 -14.08
CA ASP A 526 -10.27 -32.33 -14.41
C ASP A 526 -9.03 -33.24 -14.36
N ASP A 527 -7.83 -32.70 -14.66
CA ASP A 527 -6.54 -33.38 -14.51
C ASP A 527 -5.70 -32.78 -13.39
N PRO A 528 -5.95 -33.09 -12.10
CA PRO A 528 -5.24 -32.49 -10.97
C PRO A 528 -3.78 -32.94 -10.86
N VAL A 529 -3.41 -34.04 -11.48
CA VAL A 529 -2.04 -34.59 -11.49
C VAL A 529 -1.43 -34.63 -12.87
N TYR A 530 -0.11 -34.49 -12.96
CA TYR A 530 0.64 -34.61 -14.21
C TYR A 530 2.02 -35.19 -13.97
N VAL A 531 2.60 -35.79 -15.00
CA VAL A 531 3.98 -36.26 -14.96
C VAL A 531 4.91 -35.13 -15.41
N ASP A 532 5.80 -34.71 -14.54
CA ASP A 532 6.83 -33.70 -14.87
C ASP A 532 7.81 -34.31 -15.90
N LYS A 533 7.77 -33.79 -17.12
CA LYS A 533 8.58 -34.29 -18.25
C LYS A 533 10.10 -34.28 -17.98
N ARG A 534 10.59 -33.42 -17.09
CA ARG A 534 12.01 -33.29 -16.76
C ARG A 534 12.46 -34.29 -15.70
N THR A 535 11.60 -34.62 -14.74
CA THR A 535 11.96 -35.44 -13.58
C THR A 535 11.31 -36.82 -13.59
N GLY A 536 10.33 -37.06 -14.47
CA GLY A 536 9.53 -38.31 -14.50
C GLY A 536 8.62 -38.50 -13.27
N LYS A 537 8.57 -37.53 -12.35
CA LYS A 537 7.75 -37.62 -11.13
C LYS A 537 6.34 -37.14 -11.35
N VAL A 538 5.40 -37.81 -10.71
CA VAL A 538 4.01 -37.33 -10.63
C VAL A 538 3.97 -36.11 -9.72
N LYS A 539 3.36 -35.02 -10.21
CA LYS A 539 3.17 -33.77 -9.48
C LYS A 539 1.71 -33.36 -9.55
N GLU A 540 1.23 -32.69 -8.51
CA GLU A 540 -0.09 -32.08 -8.50
C GLU A 540 -0.06 -30.69 -9.15
N ARG A 541 -1.14 -30.36 -9.85
CA ARG A 541 -1.41 -29.00 -10.32
C ARG A 541 -1.97 -28.20 -9.15
N THR A 542 -1.18 -27.28 -8.63
CA THR A 542 -1.56 -26.45 -7.49
C THR A 542 -1.66 -24.99 -7.87
N GLN A 543 -2.36 -24.24 -7.04
CA GLN A 543 -2.39 -22.77 -7.07
C GLN A 543 -2.16 -22.22 -5.67
N PRO A 544 -1.58 -21.01 -5.57
CA PRO A 544 -1.36 -20.37 -4.28
C PRO A 544 -2.69 -19.92 -3.66
N SER A 545 -2.76 -20.00 -2.35
CA SER A 545 -3.81 -19.46 -1.49
C SER A 545 -3.20 -18.99 -0.17
N THR A 546 -4.00 -18.51 0.78
CA THR A 546 -3.55 -18.16 2.11
C THR A 546 -4.11 -19.12 3.16
N LYS A 547 -3.36 -19.36 4.24
CA LYS A 547 -3.82 -20.27 5.29
C LYS A 547 -5.17 -19.85 5.88
N MET A 548 -5.40 -18.55 6.10
CA MET A 548 -6.67 -18.06 6.63
C MET A 548 -7.83 -18.23 5.65
N ALA A 549 -7.61 -18.05 4.35
CA ALA A 549 -8.65 -18.25 3.36
C ALA A 549 -9.13 -19.71 3.34
N GLU A 550 -8.21 -20.67 3.49
CA GLU A 550 -8.51 -22.10 3.46
C GLU A 550 -8.98 -22.67 4.81
N ALA A 551 -8.65 -22.01 5.92
CA ALA A 551 -9.09 -22.46 7.23
C ALA A 551 -10.62 -22.24 7.40
N LYS A 552 -11.38 -23.30 7.64
CA LYS A 552 -12.80 -23.20 7.99
C LYS A 552 -13.01 -22.56 9.34
N ASP A 553 -12.14 -22.90 10.29
CA ASP A 553 -12.10 -22.34 11.63
C ASP A 553 -10.74 -21.68 11.86
N ALA A 554 -10.74 -20.37 12.10
CA ALA A 554 -9.53 -19.60 12.36
C ALA A 554 -8.76 -20.06 13.63
N TYR A 555 -9.43 -20.71 14.57
CA TYR A 555 -8.77 -21.28 15.77
C TYR A 555 -7.73 -22.35 15.42
N THR A 556 -7.84 -23.02 14.27
CA THR A 556 -6.83 -23.98 13.80
C THR A 556 -5.47 -23.33 13.51
N LEU A 557 -5.43 -22.00 13.38
CA LEU A 557 -4.21 -21.23 13.16
C LEU A 557 -3.62 -20.66 14.46
N VAL A 558 -4.30 -20.79 15.59
CA VAL A 558 -3.78 -20.34 16.89
C VAL A 558 -2.57 -21.19 17.25
N SER A 559 -1.53 -20.56 17.80
CA SER A 559 -0.32 -21.27 18.21
C SER A 559 -0.50 -22.09 19.49
N GLU A 560 0.43 -22.99 19.77
CA GLU A 560 0.46 -23.73 21.03
C GLU A 560 0.56 -22.82 22.26
N ALA A 561 1.12 -21.62 22.10
CA ALA A 561 1.16 -20.62 23.16
C ALA A 561 -0.21 -20.06 23.52
N ASP A 562 -1.19 -20.23 22.65
CA ASP A 562 -2.62 -19.95 22.87
C ASP A 562 -2.86 -18.57 23.51
N THR A 563 -2.24 -17.56 22.96
CA THR A 563 -2.27 -16.22 23.53
C THR A 563 -3.68 -15.60 23.43
N PRO A 564 -4.09 -14.79 24.42
CA PRO A 564 -5.40 -14.12 24.39
C PRO A 564 -5.60 -13.24 23.16
N VAL A 565 -4.52 -12.67 22.63
CA VAL A 565 -4.54 -11.84 21.42
C VAL A 565 -4.87 -12.70 20.19
N GLU A 566 -4.25 -13.86 20.04
CA GLU A 566 -4.57 -14.78 18.94
C GLU A 566 -6.02 -15.25 19.00
N ARG A 567 -6.53 -15.56 20.18
CA ARG A 567 -7.96 -15.93 20.36
C ARG A 567 -8.90 -14.81 19.97
N ALA A 568 -8.59 -13.56 20.32
CA ALA A 568 -9.38 -12.41 19.91
C ALA A 568 -9.44 -12.27 18.38
N TYR A 569 -8.31 -12.43 17.70
CA TYR A 569 -8.23 -12.40 16.25
C TYR A 569 -8.91 -13.61 15.57
N ALA A 570 -8.80 -14.81 16.17
CA ALA A 570 -9.49 -15.99 15.67
C ALA A 570 -11.02 -15.81 15.71
N ASN A 571 -11.52 -15.30 16.83
CA ASN A 571 -12.95 -14.99 16.98
C ASN A 571 -13.41 -13.94 15.96
N TYR A 572 -12.63 -12.89 15.76
CA TYR A 572 -12.91 -11.87 14.76
C TYR A 572 -12.93 -12.44 13.34
N ALA A 573 -11.91 -13.21 12.95
CA ALA A 573 -11.83 -13.81 11.62
C ALA A 573 -13.01 -14.75 11.36
N ASN A 574 -13.42 -15.57 12.35
CA ASN A 574 -14.59 -16.43 12.24
C ASN A 574 -15.89 -15.63 12.11
N LYS A 575 -16.03 -14.49 12.82
CA LYS A 575 -17.19 -13.60 12.63
C LYS A 575 -17.25 -13.04 11.22
N MET A 576 -16.11 -12.60 10.66
CA MET A 576 -16.07 -12.11 9.27
C MET A 576 -16.44 -13.20 8.26
N LYS A 577 -15.90 -14.41 8.40
CA LYS A 577 -16.26 -15.55 7.57
C LYS A 577 -17.76 -15.89 7.67
N ALA A 578 -18.31 -15.88 8.86
CA ALA A 578 -19.74 -16.13 9.08
C ALA A 578 -20.62 -15.07 8.40
N LEU A 579 -20.25 -13.78 8.49
CA LEU A 579 -20.96 -12.71 7.79
C LEU A 579 -20.87 -12.84 6.27
N GLY A 580 -19.70 -13.19 5.72
CA GLY A 580 -19.54 -13.48 4.29
C GLY A 580 -20.43 -14.65 3.84
N ASN A 581 -20.50 -15.71 4.65
CA ASN A 581 -21.40 -16.86 4.39
C ASN A 581 -22.87 -16.45 4.43
N GLN A 582 -23.28 -15.66 5.42
CA GLN A 582 -24.66 -15.14 5.51
C GLN A 582 -25.02 -14.28 4.29
N ALA A 583 -24.11 -13.41 3.85
CA ALA A 583 -24.32 -12.61 2.65
C ALA A 583 -24.52 -13.49 1.41
N ARG A 584 -23.75 -14.56 1.26
CA ARG A 584 -23.89 -15.52 0.16
C ARG A 584 -25.23 -16.28 0.22
N LEU A 585 -25.67 -16.66 1.41
CA LEU A 585 -27.00 -17.27 1.59
C LEU A 585 -28.11 -16.28 1.21
N GLU A 586 -27.99 -15.02 1.60
CA GLU A 586 -28.94 -13.97 1.25
C GLU A 586 -28.96 -13.70 -0.27
N ILE A 587 -27.81 -13.79 -0.97
CA ILE A 587 -27.77 -13.74 -2.44
C ILE A 587 -28.63 -14.86 -3.07
N LEU A 588 -28.58 -16.07 -2.52
CA LEU A 588 -29.37 -17.21 -3.03
C LEU A 588 -30.86 -17.01 -2.80
N SER A 589 -31.25 -16.47 -1.65
CA SER A 589 -32.65 -16.22 -1.30
C SER A 589 -33.27 -15.03 -2.03
N THR A 590 -32.44 -14.05 -2.48
CA THR A 590 -32.91 -12.85 -3.17
C THR A 590 -33.45 -13.19 -4.57
N GLY A 591 -34.64 -12.73 -4.91
CA GLY A 591 -35.29 -12.95 -6.21
C GLY A 591 -34.47 -12.48 -7.41
N LYS A 592 -34.81 -12.93 -8.61
CA LYS A 592 -34.21 -12.47 -9.87
C LYS A 592 -35.13 -11.48 -10.57
N VAL A 593 -34.59 -10.38 -11.07
CA VAL A 593 -35.30 -9.51 -12.00
C VAL A 593 -34.93 -9.94 -13.42
N PRO A 594 -35.87 -10.07 -14.34
CA PRO A 594 -35.57 -10.35 -15.75
C PRO A 594 -34.66 -9.22 -16.31
N TYR A 595 -33.63 -9.63 -17.04
CA TYR A 595 -32.78 -8.67 -17.72
C TYR A 595 -33.55 -8.01 -18.87
N SER A 596 -33.51 -6.67 -18.93
CA SER A 596 -34.03 -5.87 -20.04
C SER A 596 -32.92 -4.99 -20.59
N ALA A 597 -32.49 -5.24 -21.81
CA ALA A 597 -31.49 -4.46 -22.51
C ALA A 597 -31.91 -3.00 -22.71
N THR A 598 -33.18 -2.81 -23.10
CA THR A 598 -33.77 -1.48 -23.29
C THR A 598 -33.84 -0.67 -22.00
N ALA A 599 -34.22 -1.30 -20.89
CA ALA A 599 -34.23 -0.62 -19.59
C ALA A 599 -32.80 -0.25 -19.13
N LYS A 600 -31.82 -1.15 -19.37
CA LYS A 600 -30.40 -0.86 -19.06
C LYS A 600 -29.91 0.37 -19.82
N GLU A 601 -30.15 0.44 -21.12
CA GLU A 601 -29.73 1.56 -21.96
C GLU A 601 -30.43 2.86 -21.56
N ALA A 602 -31.75 2.82 -21.31
CA ALA A 602 -32.53 3.98 -20.93
C ALA A 602 -32.14 4.58 -19.58
N TYR A 603 -31.67 3.76 -18.64
CA TYR A 603 -31.41 4.20 -17.26
C TYR A 603 -29.92 4.09 -16.85
N GLN A 604 -29.00 3.89 -17.80
CA GLN A 604 -27.58 3.71 -17.47
C GLN A 604 -26.99 4.91 -16.73
N ALA A 605 -27.30 6.13 -17.16
CA ALA A 605 -26.79 7.35 -16.54
C ALA A 605 -27.27 7.50 -15.08
N GLU A 606 -28.54 7.17 -14.80
CA GLU A 606 -29.08 7.18 -13.44
C GLU A 606 -28.45 6.08 -12.58
N VAL A 607 -28.22 4.89 -13.14
CA VAL A 607 -27.57 3.77 -12.45
C VAL A 607 -26.14 4.17 -12.06
N ASP A 608 -25.38 4.76 -12.97
CA ASP A 608 -24.01 5.20 -12.72
C ASP A 608 -23.96 6.30 -11.66
N SER A 609 -24.87 7.28 -11.75
CA SER A 609 -25.01 8.33 -10.73
C SER A 609 -25.36 7.76 -9.35
N LEU A 610 -26.29 6.80 -9.30
CA LEU A 610 -26.69 6.14 -8.05
C LEU A 610 -25.58 5.30 -7.47
N ASN A 611 -24.82 4.57 -8.29
CA ASN A 611 -23.67 3.79 -7.86
C ASN A 611 -22.56 4.68 -7.27
N ALA A 612 -22.28 5.83 -7.91
CA ALA A 612 -21.32 6.80 -7.39
C ALA A 612 -21.75 7.33 -6.01
N LYS A 613 -23.03 7.71 -5.86
CA LYS A 613 -23.60 8.19 -4.59
C LYS A 613 -23.60 7.10 -3.53
N LEU A 614 -23.92 5.87 -3.90
CA LEU A 614 -23.91 4.71 -3.01
C LEU A 614 -22.51 4.42 -2.48
N ASN A 615 -21.50 4.44 -3.34
CA ASN A 615 -20.10 4.25 -2.94
C ASN A 615 -19.65 5.30 -1.92
N VAL A 616 -20.03 6.56 -2.11
CA VAL A 616 -19.76 7.64 -1.15
C VAL A 616 -20.51 7.39 0.17
N ALA A 617 -21.77 6.99 0.12
CA ALA A 617 -22.59 6.70 1.30
C ALA A 617 -22.00 5.51 2.10
N LEU A 618 -21.64 4.41 1.43
CA LEU A 618 -20.99 3.25 2.06
C LEU A 618 -19.66 3.61 2.72
N LYS A 619 -18.85 4.43 2.07
CA LYS A 619 -17.58 4.92 2.62
C LYS A 619 -17.78 5.79 3.88
N ASN A 620 -18.87 6.53 3.96
CA ASN A 620 -19.18 7.40 5.09
C ASN A 620 -20.00 6.71 6.20
N ALA A 621 -20.69 5.62 5.90
CA ALA A 621 -21.58 4.94 6.84
C ALA A 621 -20.91 4.56 8.20
N PRO A 622 -19.66 4.07 8.27
CA PRO A 622 -19.00 3.81 9.55
C PRO A 622 -18.82 5.07 10.39
N ARG A 623 -18.50 6.20 9.76
CA ARG A 623 -18.32 7.50 10.43
C ARG A 623 -19.64 8.05 10.95
N GLU A 624 -20.69 7.91 10.18
CA GLU A 624 -22.05 8.31 10.54
C GLU A 624 -22.58 7.48 11.72
N ARG A 625 -22.36 6.14 11.72
CA ARG A 625 -22.69 5.26 12.84
C ARG A 625 -21.93 5.63 14.11
N GLN A 626 -20.63 5.92 14.00
CA GLN A 626 -19.84 6.41 15.14
C GLN A 626 -20.38 7.73 15.70
N ALA A 627 -20.67 8.68 14.84
CA ALA A 627 -21.26 9.97 15.22
C ALA A 627 -22.62 9.78 15.92
N GLN A 628 -23.48 8.92 15.38
CA GLN A 628 -24.77 8.58 15.98
C GLN A 628 -24.62 7.91 17.34
N THR A 629 -23.69 6.95 17.48
CA THR A 629 -23.40 6.30 18.75
C THR A 629 -22.91 7.30 19.81
N MET A 630 -22.03 8.22 19.41
CA MET A 630 -21.55 9.28 20.30
C MET A 630 -22.67 10.25 20.68
N ALA A 631 -23.50 10.65 19.72
CA ALA A 631 -24.66 11.52 19.98
C ALA A 631 -25.65 10.84 20.96
N ASN A 632 -25.96 9.57 20.74
CA ASN A 632 -26.83 8.80 21.61
C ASN A 632 -26.27 8.67 23.02
N ALA A 633 -24.97 8.45 23.18
CA ALA A 633 -24.30 8.40 24.49
C ALA A 633 -24.37 9.75 25.22
N VAL A 634 -24.18 10.87 24.52
CA VAL A 634 -24.31 12.22 25.08
C VAL A 634 -25.75 12.52 25.50
N VAL A 635 -26.72 12.13 24.69
CA VAL A 635 -28.15 12.29 25.03
C VAL A 635 -28.53 11.45 26.26
N ALA A 636 -28.07 10.20 26.31
CA ALA A 636 -28.32 9.33 27.48
C ALA A 636 -27.71 9.89 28.78
N ALA A 637 -26.47 10.41 28.69
CA ALA A 637 -25.81 11.05 29.85
C ALA A 637 -26.47 12.35 30.32
N LYS A 638 -27.18 13.06 29.43
CA LYS A 638 -27.93 14.29 29.79
C LYS A 638 -29.33 14.02 30.34
N LYS A 639 -29.87 12.82 30.12
CA LYS A 639 -31.18 12.39 30.64
C LYS A 639 -31.07 11.73 32.02
N GLN A 640 -29.88 11.37 32.46
CA GLN A 640 -29.56 10.99 33.84
C GLN A 640 -29.21 12.21 34.70
#